data_e779ef4f7b509f31db559ba8e5246451
#
_entry.id   e779ef4f7b509f31db559ba8e5246451
#
_cell.length_a   1.000
_cell.length_b   1.000
_cell.length_c   1.000
_cell.angle_alpha   90.00
_cell.angle_beta   90.00
_cell.angle_gamma   90.00
#
_symmetry.space_group_name_H-M   'P 1'
#
loop_
_entity.id
_entity.type
_entity.pdbx_description
1 polymer ?
#
loop_
_entity_poly.entity_id
_entity_poly.type
_entity_poly.pdbx_seq_one_letter_code
_entity_poly.pdbx_strand_id
1 'polypeptide(L)'
;MLCQCEIAGPRLYATIDLQKARVGRTRMIENEPSNPQWNESFRIYCAHLVSDVVFTIKDDKPVGAFLIGRAYVPVAKIINEHEVDDWVDILDEKFNPIHGGSKIHVRLQFISVSQDKNWSRGISSPEFEGVPHTFFMQRRGCNVSLYQDAHIPSDSIPKVFLSGDKYHVNHRCWEDIFDAINDAKYLIYIAGWSVYTKITLIRDEQRPRSNGNIMLGGLLKKKANEGVKVLVLIWDDLSSIELLKKDGLMATHDQETADYFRNSKVHCVLCPRNPDDGRSVIQGVEISTMFTHHQKIVVVDSEIANGGLEKRRIVTFIGGIDLCDGRYDTQEHSLFRTLKTIHYHDFHQPNFANSSIRKGGPREPWHDIHCRLEGPIAWDVLYNFEQRWKKQVGDETLIPLNELYKFIIRPSPVVLLDNQETWNVQLFRSIDGGAAFGFPHEPEHATELGLFSGKDNVIDRSIQDAYINAIRRAKNFIYIENQYFLGSSFSWKSNDIKVEDIGALHLIPKELSLKIVSKIKARERFVVYIVIPMWPEGIPESASVQAILDWQRRTMEMMYYDITLALQNEGLDENPRDYLTFFCLGNRETIRDEEYRAPMAPEPGTNYSRAQQARRFMIYVHSKMMIVDDEYIIIGSANINQRSMDGARDSEIAMGGYQPHHLPTSQDQSIMGQIYGFRMALWWEHLRVLDNIFIRAETLECVQKVNKMAEENWNLYASETFDDDLPGHLLRYPIEVGKDGRIIPFSGIEFFPDTNACVLGTISEEIPSILTT
;
A
#
# COMPACT_ATOMS: atom_id res chain seq x y z
N MET A 1 31.84 46.60 -8.10
CA MET A 1 30.59 46.23 -7.39
C MET A 1 30.91 45.04 -6.53
N LEU A 2 31.11 45.28 -5.24
CA LEU A 2 31.26 44.21 -4.24
C LEU A 2 29.85 43.67 -3.97
N CYS A 3 29.58 42.45 -4.39
CA CYS A 3 28.41 41.71 -3.91
C CYS A 3 28.54 41.59 -2.38
N GLN A 4 27.71 42.28 -1.63
CA GLN A 4 27.43 41.91 -0.26
C GLN A 4 26.72 40.56 -0.27
N CYS A 5 27.44 39.47 -0.03
CA CYS A 5 26.82 38.26 0.42
C CYS A 5 26.25 38.53 1.81
N GLU A 6 24.95 38.76 1.91
CA GLU A 6 24.27 38.65 3.18
C GLU A 6 24.55 37.24 3.71
N ILE A 7 25.28 37.16 4.82
CA ILE A 7 25.46 35.87 5.52
C ILE A 7 24.07 35.55 6.07
N ALA A 8 23.35 34.65 5.42
CA ALA A 8 22.07 34.16 5.90
C ALA A 8 22.24 33.68 7.35
N GLY A 9 21.39 34.16 8.24
CA GLY A 9 21.39 33.75 9.64
C GLY A 9 21.26 32.26 9.84
N PRO A 10 21.49 31.71 11.03
CA PRO A 10 21.38 30.31 11.31
C PRO A 10 19.92 29.84 11.09
N ARG A 11 19.78 28.61 10.56
CA ARG A 11 18.51 27.94 10.30
C ARG A 11 18.43 26.67 11.16
N LEU A 12 17.90 26.84 12.38
CA LEU A 12 17.98 25.84 13.42
C LEU A 12 16.77 24.88 13.42
N TYR A 13 17.02 23.59 13.52
CA TYR A 13 16.03 22.56 13.75
C TYR A 13 16.55 21.47 14.68
N ALA A 14 15.64 20.74 15.31
CA ALA A 14 15.94 19.55 16.10
C ALA A 14 15.37 18.30 15.45
N THR A 15 16.06 17.16 15.59
CA THR A 15 15.52 15.84 15.28
C THR A 15 15.40 15.03 16.55
N ILE A 16 14.42 14.13 16.57
CA ILE A 16 14.20 13.14 17.63
C ILE A 16 14.61 11.81 17.05
N ASP A 17 15.62 11.20 17.63
CA ASP A 17 16.19 9.98 17.11
C ASP A 17 16.14 8.87 18.21
N LEU A 18 15.67 7.68 17.85
CA LEU A 18 15.76 6.46 18.65
C LEU A 18 16.86 5.58 18.02
N GLN A 19 18.06 5.58 18.63
CA GLN A 19 19.30 5.15 17.99
C GLN A 19 19.55 5.94 16.69
N LYS A 20 19.53 5.28 15.52
CA LYS A 20 19.69 5.92 14.21
C LYS A 20 18.31 6.13 13.50
N ALA A 21 17.22 5.62 14.07
CA ALA A 21 15.90 5.84 13.51
C ALA A 21 15.39 7.23 13.88
N ARG A 22 15.23 8.09 12.87
CA ARG A 22 14.59 9.39 13.05
C ARG A 22 13.09 9.23 13.14
N VAL A 23 12.53 9.59 14.29
CA VAL A 23 11.10 9.44 14.59
C VAL A 23 10.37 10.77 14.66
N GLY A 24 11.09 11.90 14.70
CA GLY A 24 10.53 13.24 14.65
C GLY A 24 11.54 14.28 14.18
N ARG A 25 11.03 15.41 13.68
CA ARG A 25 11.80 16.58 13.28
C ARG A 25 10.95 17.83 13.49
N THR A 26 11.56 18.89 14.04
CA THR A 26 10.92 20.20 14.13
C THR A 26 11.01 20.94 12.80
N ARG A 27 10.16 21.97 12.64
CA ARG A 27 10.38 22.98 11.59
C ARG A 27 11.71 23.69 11.79
N MET A 28 12.16 24.38 10.76
CA MET A 28 13.32 25.26 10.84
C MET A 28 12.91 26.62 11.38
N ILE A 29 13.73 27.15 12.31
CA ILE A 29 13.63 28.54 12.80
C ILE A 29 14.81 29.32 12.23
N GLU A 30 14.51 30.41 11.54
CA GLU A 30 15.46 31.26 10.89
C GLU A 30 15.75 32.50 11.77
N ASN A 31 17.02 32.96 11.80
CA ASN A 31 17.47 34.22 12.43
C ASN A 31 17.28 34.29 13.96
N GLU A 32 17.09 33.17 14.66
CA GLU A 32 16.99 33.10 16.12
C GLU A 32 18.10 32.21 16.72
N PRO A 33 19.39 32.68 16.72
CA PRO A 33 20.50 31.82 17.11
C PRO A 33 20.59 31.55 18.61
N SER A 34 19.98 32.40 19.44
CA SER A 34 20.18 32.37 20.88
C SER A 34 19.12 31.61 21.65
N ASN A 35 17.88 31.62 21.17
CA ASN A 35 16.76 30.97 21.87
C ASN A 35 15.64 30.54 20.91
N PRO A 36 15.91 29.62 20.00
CA PRO A 36 14.90 29.14 19.10
C PRO A 36 13.77 28.42 19.85
N GLN A 37 12.52 28.80 19.57
CA GLN A 37 11.33 28.24 20.21
C GLN A 37 10.53 27.48 19.19
N TRP A 38 10.65 26.16 19.21
CA TRP A 38 9.86 25.26 18.30
C TRP A 38 8.43 25.12 18.82
N ASN A 39 8.24 24.83 20.11
CA ASN A 39 6.93 24.60 20.74
C ASN A 39 6.10 23.55 19.96
N GLU A 40 6.75 22.51 19.48
CA GLU A 40 6.13 21.43 18.70
C GLU A 40 5.93 20.18 19.54
N SER A 41 4.80 19.50 19.33
CA SER A 41 4.46 18.23 19.97
C SER A 41 4.50 17.11 18.94
N PHE A 42 4.98 15.94 19.37
CA PHE A 42 5.09 14.75 18.53
C PHE A 42 4.41 13.59 19.21
N ARG A 43 3.61 12.83 18.45
CA ARG A 43 3.07 11.53 18.85
C ARG A 43 3.80 10.48 18.06
N ILE A 44 4.59 9.66 18.73
CA ILE A 44 5.52 8.75 18.11
C ILE A 44 5.14 7.33 18.52
N TYR A 45 4.74 6.51 17.54
CA TYR A 45 4.74 5.07 17.75
C TYR A 45 6.17 4.58 17.78
N CYS A 46 6.53 3.75 18.75
CA CYS A 46 7.88 3.21 18.86
C CYS A 46 7.86 1.75 19.29
N ALA A 47 8.78 0.97 18.73
CA ALA A 47 9.04 -0.42 19.07
C ALA A 47 10.54 -0.69 19.18
N HIS A 48 11.33 0.38 19.40
CA HIS A 48 12.78 0.36 19.46
C HIS A 48 13.26 0.02 20.87
N LEU A 49 14.26 -0.85 20.98
CA LEU A 49 14.97 -1.12 22.24
C LEU A 49 16.19 -0.20 22.32
N VAL A 50 16.05 0.93 22.97
CA VAL A 50 17.07 1.98 23.07
C VAL A 50 17.39 2.37 24.51
N SER A 51 18.60 2.85 24.76
CA SER A 51 19.01 3.40 26.05
C SER A 51 18.53 4.84 26.27
N ASP A 52 18.51 5.61 25.20
CA ASP A 52 18.25 7.05 25.24
C ASP A 52 17.34 7.50 24.09
N VAL A 53 16.53 8.53 24.38
CA VAL A 53 15.92 9.37 23.33
C VAL A 53 16.91 10.49 23.04
N VAL A 54 17.32 10.65 21.79
CA VAL A 54 18.35 11.59 21.37
C VAL A 54 17.72 12.76 20.62
N PHE A 55 17.96 13.99 21.10
CA PHE A 55 17.63 15.23 20.41
C PHE A 55 18.88 15.74 19.72
N THR A 56 18.87 15.81 18.39
CA THR A 56 20.00 16.28 17.60
C THR A 56 19.70 17.66 17.04
N ILE A 57 20.46 18.68 17.48
CA ILE A 57 20.30 20.07 17.06
C ILE A 57 21.23 20.35 15.88
N LYS A 58 20.68 20.91 14.81
CA LYS A 58 21.38 21.17 13.55
C LYS A 58 21.10 22.55 13.01
N ASP A 59 22.07 23.08 12.28
CA ASP A 59 21.94 24.28 11.47
C ASP A 59 21.90 23.87 9.98
N ASP A 60 20.80 24.14 9.30
CA ASP A 60 20.61 23.82 7.90
C ASP A 60 21.43 24.74 7.00
N LYS A 61 22.13 24.16 6.03
CA LYS A 61 22.95 24.88 5.07
C LYS A 61 22.54 24.49 3.64
N PRO A 62 22.83 25.30 2.63
CA PRO A 62 22.52 24.98 1.24
C PRO A 62 23.06 23.62 0.79
N VAL A 63 24.18 23.19 1.39
CA VAL A 63 24.78 21.87 1.16
C VAL A 63 24.85 21.15 2.50
N GLY A 64 23.84 20.30 2.80
CA GLY A 64 23.79 19.53 4.03
C GLY A 64 23.38 20.31 5.28
N ALA A 65 23.66 19.75 6.44
CA ALA A 65 23.37 20.40 7.73
C ALA A 65 24.57 20.27 8.68
N PHE A 66 24.87 21.34 9.38
CA PHE A 66 25.93 21.36 10.39
C PHE A 66 25.37 20.87 11.73
N LEU A 67 26.05 19.90 12.35
CA LEU A 67 25.72 19.42 13.69
C LEU A 67 26.15 20.45 14.74
N ILE A 68 25.23 20.94 15.55
CA ILE A 68 25.52 21.79 16.71
C ILE A 68 25.83 20.91 17.92
N GLY A 69 24.98 19.92 18.21
CA GLY A 69 25.19 19.00 19.31
C GLY A 69 23.99 18.09 19.55
N ARG A 70 24.08 17.23 20.56
CA ARG A 70 23.05 16.27 20.93
C ARG A 70 22.71 16.33 22.41
N ALA A 71 21.44 16.19 22.73
CA ALA A 71 20.94 16.02 24.09
C ALA A 71 20.38 14.61 24.25
N TYR A 72 20.64 13.96 25.38
CA TYR A 72 20.29 12.57 25.65
C TYR A 72 19.36 12.50 26.85
N VAL A 73 18.19 11.87 26.68
CA VAL A 73 17.27 11.56 27.76
C VAL A 73 17.23 10.05 27.97
N PRO A 74 17.76 9.52 29.08
CA PRO A 74 17.74 8.09 29.34
C PRO A 74 16.32 7.53 29.38
N VAL A 75 16.05 6.47 28.63
CA VAL A 75 14.74 5.80 28.58
C VAL A 75 14.33 5.30 29.98
N ALA A 76 15.30 4.92 30.82
CA ALA A 76 15.03 4.52 32.21
C ALA A 76 14.27 5.59 33.03
N LYS A 77 14.34 6.88 32.67
CA LYS A 77 13.60 7.95 33.32
C LYS A 77 12.11 8.00 32.93
N ILE A 78 11.74 7.50 31.75
CA ILE A 78 10.39 7.61 31.18
C ILE A 78 9.66 6.26 31.09
N ILE A 79 10.39 5.13 31.11
CA ILE A 79 9.81 3.80 30.88
C ILE A 79 8.75 3.40 31.91
N ASN A 80 8.79 3.97 33.11
CA ASN A 80 7.80 3.80 34.16
C ASN A 80 6.67 4.82 34.09
N GLU A 81 6.48 5.45 32.91
CA GLU A 81 5.41 6.41 32.60
C GLU A 81 5.54 7.75 33.34
N HIS A 82 6.70 7.99 33.96
CA HIS A 82 7.02 9.30 34.52
C HIS A 82 7.21 10.31 33.40
N GLU A 83 6.58 11.46 33.55
CA GLU A 83 6.81 12.58 32.69
C GLU A 83 8.17 13.22 33.02
N VAL A 84 8.99 13.45 32.02
CA VAL A 84 10.22 14.27 32.11
C VAL A 84 9.91 15.63 31.51
N ASP A 85 10.03 16.69 32.29
CA ASP A 85 9.91 18.09 31.88
C ASP A 85 11.18 18.81 32.38
N ASP A 86 12.20 18.91 31.54
CA ASP A 86 13.54 19.32 31.99
C ASP A 86 14.35 20.03 30.89
N TRP A 87 15.35 20.80 31.35
CA TRP A 87 16.40 21.40 30.51
C TRP A 87 17.59 20.43 30.41
N VAL A 88 17.79 19.83 29.23
CA VAL A 88 18.87 18.86 28.99
C VAL A 88 20.05 19.54 28.31
N ASP A 89 21.25 19.26 28.80
CA ASP A 89 22.50 19.80 28.24
C ASP A 89 22.72 19.32 26.80
N ILE A 90 23.11 20.24 25.91
CA ILE A 90 23.52 19.90 24.54
C ILE A 90 25.03 19.62 24.56
N LEU A 91 25.40 18.42 24.13
CA LEU A 91 26.76 17.91 24.18
C LEU A 91 27.39 17.84 22.78
N ASP A 92 28.70 18.01 22.72
CA ASP A 92 29.51 17.76 21.53
C ASP A 92 29.70 16.23 21.27
N GLU A 93 30.45 15.88 20.24
CA GLU A 93 30.75 14.48 19.89
C GLU A 93 31.61 13.76 20.94
N LYS A 94 32.25 14.50 21.87
CA LYS A 94 33.06 13.97 22.97
C LYS A 94 32.28 13.95 24.30
N PHE A 95 30.97 14.19 24.25
CA PHE A 95 30.08 14.28 25.40
C PHE A 95 30.41 15.43 26.38
N ASN A 96 31.06 16.50 25.91
CA ASN A 96 31.24 17.71 26.69
C ASN A 96 30.12 18.71 26.39
N PRO A 97 29.64 19.51 27.39
CA PRO A 97 28.73 20.59 27.11
C PRO A 97 29.30 21.58 26.06
N ILE A 98 28.49 21.94 25.09
CA ILE A 98 28.89 22.89 24.06
C ILE A 98 29.08 24.29 24.67
N HIS A 99 29.77 25.19 23.96
CA HIS A 99 30.08 26.53 24.42
C HIS A 99 28.84 27.27 24.97
N GLY A 100 29.03 27.93 26.15
CA GLY A 100 27.96 28.70 26.80
C GLY A 100 27.00 27.86 27.64
N GLY A 101 27.16 26.52 27.74
CA GLY A 101 26.24 25.67 28.49
C GLY A 101 24.84 25.62 27.90
N SER A 102 24.75 25.51 26.57
CA SER A 102 23.48 25.47 25.86
C SER A 102 22.66 24.26 26.26
N LYS A 103 21.35 24.44 26.40
CA LYS A 103 20.40 23.38 26.78
C LYS A 103 19.20 23.38 25.86
N ILE A 104 18.52 22.24 25.75
CA ILE A 104 17.22 22.13 25.13
C ILE A 104 16.18 21.78 26.18
N HIS A 105 15.04 22.47 26.17
CA HIS A 105 13.89 22.12 27.00
C HIS A 105 13.06 21.05 26.32
N VAL A 106 12.83 19.94 26.99
CA VAL A 106 12.07 18.80 26.45
C VAL A 106 11.05 18.30 27.47
N ARG A 107 9.87 17.95 26.97
CA ARG A 107 8.84 17.30 27.75
C ARG A 107 8.52 15.96 27.08
N LEU A 108 8.69 14.85 27.83
CA LEU A 108 8.59 13.49 27.34
C LEU A 108 7.70 12.66 28.24
N GLN A 109 6.83 11.86 27.65
CA GLN A 109 6.07 10.81 28.32
C GLN A 109 6.04 9.55 27.47
N PHE A 110 6.35 8.42 28.05
CA PHE A 110 6.16 7.11 27.44
C PHE A 110 4.84 6.50 27.94
N ILE A 111 4.03 6.00 27.02
CA ILE A 111 2.79 5.30 27.33
C ILE A 111 2.95 3.86 26.85
N SER A 112 2.92 2.93 27.81
CA SER A 112 3.03 1.51 27.51
C SER A 112 1.78 0.99 26.77
N VAL A 113 1.98 0.05 25.84
CA VAL A 113 0.89 -0.66 25.15
C VAL A 113 -0.09 -1.32 26.14
N SER A 114 0.39 -1.76 27.32
CA SER A 114 -0.48 -2.34 28.37
C SER A 114 -1.52 -1.35 28.91
N GLN A 115 -1.27 -0.05 28.74
CA GLN A 115 -2.22 1.03 29.09
C GLN A 115 -3.02 1.54 27.90
N ASP A 116 -2.71 1.09 26.70
CA ASP A 116 -3.50 1.46 25.52
C ASP A 116 -4.91 0.86 25.62
N LYS A 117 -5.88 1.75 25.85
CA LYS A 117 -7.30 1.37 25.96
C LYS A 117 -7.83 0.67 24.70
N ASN A 118 -7.13 0.78 23.57
CA ASN A 118 -7.51 0.22 22.29
C ASN A 118 -6.94 -1.19 22.05
N TRP A 119 -5.97 -1.62 22.84
CA TRP A 119 -5.30 -2.91 22.66
C TRP A 119 -6.28 -4.08 22.76
N SER A 120 -6.37 -4.89 21.71
CA SER A 120 -7.27 -6.04 21.56
C SER A 120 -8.77 -5.72 21.72
N ARG A 121 -9.21 -4.50 21.54
CA ARG A 121 -10.63 -4.11 21.70
C ARG A 121 -11.48 -4.27 20.43
N GLY A 122 -10.86 -4.49 19.27
CA GLY A 122 -11.56 -4.51 17.99
C GLY A 122 -12.11 -3.14 17.63
N ILE A 123 -12.95 -3.14 16.60
CA ILE A 123 -13.68 -1.94 16.13
C ILE A 123 -15.08 -1.83 16.77
N SER A 124 -15.52 -2.86 17.46
CA SER A 124 -16.87 -2.96 18.07
C SER A 124 -17.12 -2.02 19.25
N SER A 125 -16.17 -1.18 19.63
CA SER A 125 -16.41 -0.14 20.63
C SER A 125 -17.38 0.90 20.09
N PRO A 126 -18.49 1.22 20.79
CA PRO A 126 -19.38 2.32 20.38
C PRO A 126 -18.66 3.67 20.30
N GLU A 127 -17.49 3.78 20.92
CA GLU A 127 -16.65 4.97 20.96
C GLU A 127 -15.60 5.05 19.83
N PHE A 128 -15.60 4.10 18.86
CA PHE A 128 -14.65 4.16 17.76
C PHE A 128 -15.02 5.25 16.76
N GLU A 129 -14.36 6.38 16.88
CA GLU A 129 -14.53 7.55 16.02
C GLU A 129 -13.58 7.58 14.82
N GLY A 130 -12.88 6.48 14.56
CA GLY A 130 -11.83 6.36 13.55
C GLY A 130 -10.43 6.40 14.14
N VAL A 131 -9.43 6.44 13.27
CA VAL A 131 -8.02 6.62 13.63
C VAL A 131 -7.80 8.07 14.03
N PRO A 132 -7.36 8.34 15.26
CA PRO A 132 -7.19 9.70 15.75
C PRO A 132 -5.99 10.38 15.09
N HIS A 133 -5.97 11.71 15.11
CA HIS A 133 -4.86 12.53 14.63
C HIS A 133 -4.47 12.19 13.19
N THR A 134 -5.40 12.38 12.29
CA THR A 134 -5.25 12.21 10.85
C THR A 134 -5.84 13.41 10.12
N PHE A 135 -5.35 13.68 8.92
CA PHE A 135 -5.82 14.82 8.11
C PHE A 135 -7.32 14.73 7.80
N PHE A 136 -7.79 13.53 7.45
CA PHE A 136 -9.21 13.28 7.20
C PHE A 136 -9.86 12.57 8.38
N MET A 137 -11.00 13.05 8.81
CA MET A 137 -11.81 12.40 9.85
C MET A 137 -12.70 11.29 9.27
N GLN A 138 -13.16 10.38 10.11
CA GLN A 138 -14.09 9.33 9.73
C GLN A 138 -15.43 9.92 9.23
N ARG A 139 -15.94 9.38 8.13
CA ARG A 139 -17.22 9.70 7.52
C ARG A 139 -18.24 8.61 7.79
N ARG A 140 -19.47 8.98 8.09
CA ARG A 140 -20.59 8.07 8.36
C ARG A 140 -21.62 8.14 7.23
N GLY A 141 -22.43 7.08 7.07
CA GLY A 141 -23.46 7.04 6.04
C GLY A 141 -22.90 6.89 4.62
N CYS A 142 -21.75 6.25 4.49
CA CYS A 142 -21.11 5.92 3.23
C CYS A 142 -21.65 4.60 2.66
N ASN A 143 -21.39 4.38 1.37
CA ASN A 143 -21.54 3.10 0.70
C ASN A 143 -20.20 2.69 0.10
N VAL A 144 -19.83 1.42 0.25
CA VAL A 144 -18.58 0.85 -0.27
C VAL A 144 -18.89 -0.38 -1.09
N SER A 145 -18.36 -0.43 -2.32
CA SER A 145 -18.30 -1.67 -3.10
C SER A 145 -16.85 -2.14 -3.13
N LEU A 146 -16.61 -3.38 -2.77
CA LEU A 146 -15.30 -4.02 -2.76
C LEU A 146 -15.11 -4.78 -4.08
N TYR A 147 -13.95 -4.65 -4.69
CA TYR A 147 -13.60 -5.31 -5.95
C TYR A 147 -12.40 -6.22 -5.77
N GLN A 148 -12.56 -7.41 -6.27
CA GLN A 148 -11.58 -8.48 -6.40
C GLN A 148 -11.26 -8.58 -7.89
N ASP A 149 -10.03 -8.24 -8.27
CA ASP A 149 -9.57 -8.09 -9.65
C ASP A 149 -10.34 -7.04 -10.49
N ALA A 150 -9.96 -6.91 -11.75
CA ALA A 150 -10.62 -6.01 -12.69
C ALA A 150 -12.03 -6.49 -13.05
N HIS A 151 -12.23 -7.82 -13.09
CA HIS A 151 -13.50 -8.43 -13.50
C HIS A 151 -13.79 -9.74 -12.78
N ILE A 152 -15.06 -9.99 -12.50
CA ILE A 152 -15.59 -11.26 -11.99
C ILE A 152 -16.60 -11.80 -13.00
N PRO A 153 -16.32 -12.94 -13.68
CA PRO A 153 -17.29 -13.59 -14.54
C PRO A 153 -18.56 -13.99 -13.79
N SER A 154 -19.68 -14.09 -14.51
CA SER A 154 -20.93 -14.54 -13.91
C SER A 154 -20.78 -15.98 -13.38
N ASP A 155 -21.31 -16.22 -12.16
CA ASP A 155 -21.27 -17.53 -11.50
C ASP A 155 -19.89 -18.12 -11.20
N SER A 156 -18.80 -17.33 -11.29
CA SER A 156 -17.45 -17.79 -10.98
C SER A 156 -17.19 -17.99 -9.50
N ILE A 157 -17.85 -17.23 -8.62
CA ILE A 157 -17.73 -17.33 -7.17
C ILE A 157 -19.04 -17.90 -6.60
N PRO A 158 -18.98 -18.95 -5.76
CA PRO A 158 -20.15 -19.47 -5.06
C PRO A 158 -20.82 -18.43 -4.17
N LYS A 159 -22.09 -18.64 -3.85
CA LYS A 159 -22.83 -17.77 -2.95
C LYS A 159 -22.27 -17.87 -1.53
N VAL A 160 -21.72 -16.77 -1.02
CA VAL A 160 -21.29 -16.61 0.37
C VAL A 160 -22.45 -16.00 1.17
N PHE A 161 -22.90 -16.72 2.20
CA PHE A 161 -23.97 -16.24 3.10
C PHE A 161 -23.47 -15.14 4.02
N LEU A 162 -24.31 -14.12 4.18
CA LEU A 162 -24.11 -13.03 5.13
C LEU A 162 -25.23 -13.03 6.18
N SER A 163 -25.08 -12.26 7.24
CA SER A 163 -26.13 -12.06 8.23
C SER A 163 -27.40 -11.44 7.60
N GLY A 164 -28.58 -11.82 8.10
CA GLY A 164 -29.87 -11.30 7.64
C GLY A 164 -30.35 -11.91 6.32
N ASP A 165 -30.05 -13.19 6.08
CA ASP A 165 -30.48 -13.97 4.89
C ASP A 165 -30.03 -13.32 3.56
N LYS A 166 -28.88 -12.66 3.57
CA LYS A 166 -28.26 -12.02 2.41
C LYS A 166 -27.09 -12.83 1.87
N TYR A 167 -26.63 -12.47 0.69
CA TYR A 167 -25.44 -13.02 0.07
C TYR A 167 -24.45 -11.90 -0.25
N HIS A 168 -23.18 -12.23 -0.22
CA HIS A 168 -22.15 -11.34 -0.74
C HIS A 168 -22.38 -11.06 -2.22
N VAL A 169 -22.25 -9.80 -2.61
CA VAL A 169 -22.43 -9.36 -4.00
C VAL A 169 -21.06 -9.11 -4.62
N ASN A 170 -20.78 -9.84 -5.67
CA ASN A 170 -19.56 -9.68 -6.45
C ASN A 170 -19.71 -8.49 -7.41
N HIS A 171 -18.91 -7.46 -7.21
CA HIS A 171 -18.86 -6.28 -8.07
C HIS A 171 -17.77 -6.42 -9.14
N ARG A 172 -17.86 -5.67 -10.25
CA ARG A 172 -16.95 -5.73 -11.40
C ARG A 172 -16.28 -4.38 -11.62
N CYS A 173 -15.01 -4.26 -11.21
CA CYS A 173 -14.31 -2.98 -11.13
C CYS A 173 -14.31 -2.21 -12.45
N TRP A 174 -13.83 -2.80 -13.53
CA TRP A 174 -13.69 -2.10 -14.80
C TRP A 174 -15.04 -1.85 -15.49
N GLU A 175 -16.04 -2.72 -15.33
CA GLU A 175 -17.40 -2.45 -15.80
C GLU A 175 -18.02 -1.25 -15.06
N ASP A 176 -17.92 -1.22 -13.73
CA ASP A 176 -18.45 -0.13 -12.91
C ASP A 176 -17.75 1.21 -13.18
N ILE A 177 -16.42 1.20 -13.43
CA ILE A 177 -15.67 2.39 -13.86
C ILE A 177 -16.12 2.86 -15.24
N PHE A 178 -16.30 1.94 -16.20
CA PHE A 178 -16.83 2.27 -17.53
C PHE A 178 -18.20 2.90 -17.44
N ASP A 179 -19.13 2.26 -16.73
CA ASP A 179 -20.51 2.74 -16.56
C ASP A 179 -20.51 4.12 -15.88
N ALA A 180 -19.67 4.33 -14.85
CA ALA A 180 -19.55 5.61 -14.15
C ALA A 180 -18.97 6.72 -15.04
N ILE A 181 -17.93 6.46 -15.83
CA ILE A 181 -17.36 7.42 -16.79
C ILE A 181 -18.39 7.75 -17.88
N ASN A 182 -19.07 6.74 -18.42
CA ASN A 182 -20.07 6.94 -19.48
C ASN A 182 -21.29 7.73 -19.00
N ASP A 183 -21.70 7.57 -17.71
CA ASP A 183 -22.80 8.31 -17.09
C ASP A 183 -22.44 9.76 -16.70
N ALA A 184 -21.16 10.09 -16.46
CA ALA A 184 -20.71 11.39 -15.98
C ALA A 184 -21.19 12.54 -16.89
N LYS A 185 -21.64 13.66 -16.30
CA LYS A 185 -22.15 14.85 -17.00
C LYS A 185 -21.34 16.12 -16.74
N TYR A 186 -20.62 16.19 -15.62
CA TYR A 186 -19.93 17.42 -15.21
C TYR A 186 -18.42 17.24 -15.05
N LEU A 187 -17.98 16.14 -14.40
CA LEU A 187 -16.56 15.93 -14.16
C LEU A 187 -16.12 14.46 -14.25
N ILE A 188 -14.92 14.26 -14.76
CA ILE A 188 -14.16 13.01 -14.71
C ILE A 188 -12.72 13.41 -14.36
N TYR A 189 -12.26 13.06 -13.14
CA TYR A 189 -10.91 13.33 -12.68
C TYR A 189 -10.20 12.01 -12.42
N ILE A 190 -9.06 11.80 -13.06
CA ILE A 190 -8.30 10.56 -12.99
C ILE A 190 -6.89 10.87 -12.53
N ALA A 191 -6.38 10.16 -11.53
CA ALA A 191 -4.97 10.12 -11.19
C ALA A 191 -4.47 8.68 -11.21
N GLY A 192 -3.31 8.44 -11.80
CA GLY A 192 -2.70 7.11 -11.89
C GLY A 192 -1.18 7.16 -11.86
N TRP A 193 -0.58 6.03 -11.51
CA TRP A 193 0.82 5.76 -11.79
C TRP A 193 1.00 5.56 -13.30
N SER A 194 0.08 4.82 -13.91
CA SER A 194 -0.05 4.67 -15.36
C SER A 194 -1.52 4.76 -15.79
N VAL A 195 -1.77 5.40 -16.92
CA VAL A 195 -3.07 5.43 -17.60
C VAL A 195 -2.83 5.21 -19.08
N TYR A 196 -3.39 4.13 -19.64
CA TYR A 196 -3.14 3.76 -21.03
C TYR A 196 -4.39 3.92 -21.89
N THR A 197 -4.28 4.75 -22.92
CA THR A 197 -5.42 5.15 -23.77
C THR A 197 -5.98 4.04 -24.63
N LYS A 198 -5.21 2.98 -24.90
CA LYS A 198 -5.59 1.89 -25.82
C LYS A 198 -6.24 0.69 -25.18
N ILE A 199 -6.46 0.70 -23.85
CA ILE A 199 -7.21 -0.37 -23.19
C ILE A 199 -8.70 -0.25 -23.44
N THR A 200 -9.41 -1.39 -23.41
CA THR A 200 -10.87 -1.47 -23.33
C THR A 200 -11.25 -1.96 -21.94
N LEU A 201 -12.25 -1.34 -21.31
CA LEU A 201 -12.70 -1.70 -19.97
C LEU A 201 -13.74 -2.84 -19.99
N ILE A 202 -14.50 -2.96 -21.07
CA ILE A 202 -15.50 -4.02 -21.26
C ILE A 202 -14.91 -5.13 -22.13
N ARG A 203 -14.71 -6.30 -21.55
CA ARG A 203 -14.10 -7.46 -22.25
C ARG A 203 -14.91 -8.76 -22.13
N ASP A 204 -15.93 -8.78 -21.27
CA ASP A 204 -16.83 -9.95 -21.15
C ASP A 204 -17.89 -9.90 -22.25
N GLU A 205 -17.79 -10.83 -23.22
CA GLU A 205 -18.73 -10.95 -24.32
C GLU A 205 -20.15 -11.31 -23.87
N GLN A 206 -20.30 -11.94 -22.71
CA GLN A 206 -21.61 -12.28 -22.14
C GLN A 206 -22.30 -11.05 -21.51
N ARG A 207 -21.56 -9.97 -21.30
CA ARG A 207 -22.04 -8.75 -20.65
C ARG A 207 -21.76 -7.49 -21.49
N PRO A 208 -22.24 -7.46 -22.75
CA PRO A 208 -21.95 -6.34 -23.64
C PRO A 208 -22.53 -5.03 -23.08
N ARG A 209 -21.83 -3.94 -23.35
CA ARG A 209 -22.28 -2.56 -23.08
C ARG A 209 -22.42 -1.81 -24.39
N SER A 210 -23.36 -0.88 -24.46
CA SER A 210 -23.42 0.07 -25.58
C SER A 210 -22.09 0.83 -25.66
N ASN A 211 -21.45 0.75 -26.83
CA ASN A 211 -20.10 1.29 -27.07
C ASN A 211 -18.99 0.66 -26.19
N GLY A 212 -19.16 -0.56 -25.66
CA GLY A 212 -18.17 -1.23 -24.80
C GLY A 212 -16.82 -1.45 -25.45
N ASN A 213 -16.75 -1.49 -26.79
CA ASN A 213 -15.49 -1.65 -27.56
C ASN A 213 -14.66 -0.36 -27.63
N ILE A 214 -15.17 0.77 -27.13
CA ILE A 214 -14.43 2.03 -27.16
C ILE A 214 -13.20 1.93 -26.24
N MET A 215 -12.05 2.32 -26.76
CA MET A 215 -10.83 2.44 -25.95
C MET A 215 -10.97 3.58 -24.94
N LEU A 216 -10.32 3.47 -23.79
CA LEU A 216 -10.38 4.46 -22.71
C LEU A 216 -10.10 5.88 -23.20
N GLY A 217 -9.05 6.08 -23.99
CA GLY A 217 -8.73 7.39 -24.56
C GLY A 217 -9.85 7.97 -25.43
N GLY A 218 -10.51 7.13 -26.22
CA GLY A 218 -11.67 7.50 -27.05
C GLY A 218 -12.88 7.87 -26.20
N LEU A 219 -13.15 7.10 -25.13
CA LEU A 219 -14.22 7.37 -24.18
C LEU A 219 -14.04 8.74 -23.49
N LEU A 220 -12.84 9.02 -22.98
CA LEU A 220 -12.52 10.30 -22.32
C LEU A 220 -12.63 11.49 -23.29
N LYS A 221 -12.14 11.36 -24.53
CA LYS A 221 -12.32 12.41 -25.57
C LYS A 221 -13.81 12.64 -25.92
N LYS A 222 -14.59 11.57 -26.02
CA LYS A 222 -16.03 11.65 -26.24
C LYS A 222 -16.70 12.45 -25.12
N LYS A 223 -16.45 12.11 -23.85
CA LYS A 223 -17.02 12.82 -22.70
C LYS A 223 -16.59 14.28 -22.64
N ALA A 224 -15.33 14.58 -22.90
CA ALA A 224 -14.84 15.96 -22.97
C ALA A 224 -15.53 16.77 -24.10
N ASN A 225 -15.82 16.14 -25.25
CA ASN A 225 -16.57 16.76 -26.34
C ASN A 225 -18.05 16.97 -26.00
N GLU A 226 -18.63 16.14 -25.15
CA GLU A 226 -19.98 16.32 -24.59
C GLU A 226 -20.06 17.48 -23.57
N GLY A 227 -18.93 18.07 -23.19
CA GLY A 227 -18.84 19.20 -22.26
C GLY A 227 -18.46 18.80 -20.83
N VAL A 228 -18.15 17.53 -20.58
CA VAL A 228 -17.66 17.06 -19.27
C VAL A 228 -16.24 17.58 -19.06
N LYS A 229 -15.92 18.08 -17.87
CA LYS A 229 -14.57 18.47 -17.47
C LYS A 229 -13.75 17.21 -17.19
N VAL A 230 -12.81 16.91 -18.08
CA VAL A 230 -11.94 15.72 -17.96
C VAL A 230 -10.52 16.15 -17.60
N LEU A 231 -10.05 15.78 -16.42
CA LEU A 231 -8.71 16.03 -15.90
C LEU A 231 -8.00 14.71 -15.66
N VAL A 232 -6.77 14.57 -16.18
CA VAL A 232 -5.96 13.36 -16.03
C VAL A 232 -4.58 13.76 -15.51
N LEU A 233 -4.18 13.20 -14.38
CA LEU A 233 -2.91 13.44 -13.70
C LEU A 233 -2.12 12.13 -13.64
N ILE A 234 -1.03 12.03 -14.40
CA ILE A 234 -0.22 10.82 -14.54
C ILE A 234 1.16 11.08 -13.95
N TRP A 235 1.74 10.10 -13.29
CA TRP A 235 3.14 10.18 -12.88
C TRP A 235 4.04 10.33 -14.11
N ASP A 236 4.97 11.30 -14.05
CA ASP A 236 5.96 11.56 -15.10
C ASP A 236 7.17 10.66 -14.86
N ASP A 237 7.30 9.60 -15.65
CA ASP A 237 8.47 8.73 -15.62
C ASP A 237 9.61 9.39 -16.42
N LEU A 238 10.48 10.11 -15.72
CA LEU A 238 11.63 10.78 -16.33
C LEU A 238 12.59 9.84 -17.07
N SER A 239 12.46 8.53 -16.92
CA SER A 239 13.22 7.54 -17.70
C SER A 239 12.65 7.34 -19.11
N SER A 240 11.44 7.81 -19.39
CA SER A 240 10.78 7.75 -20.71
C SER A 240 11.21 8.83 -21.71
N ILE A 241 12.34 9.54 -21.48
CA ILE A 241 12.88 10.55 -22.39
C ILE A 241 13.20 9.96 -23.77
N GLU A 242 12.74 10.64 -24.83
CA GLU A 242 12.74 10.25 -26.25
C GLU A 242 14.05 9.65 -26.83
N LEU A 243 15.18 9.81 -26.15
CA LEU A 243 16.51 9.39 -26.64
C LEU A 243 16.88 7.94 -26.31
N LEU A 244 16.23 7.28 -25.35
CA LEU A 244 16.67 5.98 -24.84
C LEU A 244 15.66 4.82 -24.99
N LYS A 245 14.36 5.03 -24.81
CA LYS A 245 13.28 4.07 -25.12
C LYS A 245 11.93 4.78 -25.14
N LYS A 246 11.10 4.47 -26.14
CA LYS A 246 9.78 5.06 -26.35
C LYS A 246 8.78 4.81 -25.20
N ASP A 247 9.02 3.81 -24.36
CA ASP A 247 8.12 3.34 -23.30
C ASP A 247 8.71 3.49 -21.88
N GLY A 248 9.84 4.20 -21.71
CA GLY A 248 10.52 4.31 -20.41
C GLY A 248 11.09 3.00 -19.87
N LEU A 249 11.75 3.06 -18.72
CA LEU A 249 12.28 1.88 -18.02
C LEU A 249 11.14 1.06 -17.38
N MET A 250 10.05 1.74 -16.96
CA MET A 250 8.90 1.18 -16.24
C MET A 250 7.68 0.94 -17.15
N ALA A 251 7.75 1.22 -18.44
CA ALA A 251 6.67 1.08 -19.43
C ALA A 251 5.33 1.71 -18.99
N THR A 252 5.38 2.94 -18.47
CA THR A 252 4.23 3.65 -17.88
C THR A 252 3.26 4.25 -18.89
N HIS A 253 3.59 4.29 -20.18
CA HIS A 253 2.81 4.94 -21.26
C HIS A 253 2.48 6.42 -21.01
N ASP A 254 3.16 7.10 -20.11
CA ASP A 254 2.92 8.48 -19.68
C ASP A 254 2.99 9.48 -20.85
N GLN A 255 4.10 9.49 -21.59
CA GLN A 255 4.30 10.36 -22.76
C GLN A 255 3.31 10.03 -23.88
N GLU A 256 3.10 8.74 -24.17
CA GLU A 256 2.14 8.31 -25.21
C GLU A 256 0.73 8.80 -24.90
N THR A 257 0.32 8.72 -23.64
CA THR A 257 -1.00 9.17 -23.17
C THR A 257 -1.12 10.69 -23.19
N ALA A 258 -0.09 11.42 -22.77
CA ALA A 258 -0.05 12.88 -22.87
C ALA A 258 -0.15 13.35 -24.34
N ASP A 259 0.61 12.73 -25.23
CA ASP A 259 0.58 13.03 -26.67
C ASP A 259 -0.78 12.71 -27.29
N TYR A 260 -1.41 11.61 -26.90
CA TYR A 260 -2.74 11.25 -27.38
C TYR A 260 -3.79 12.32 -27.05
N PHE A 261 -3.70 12.97 -25.88
CA PHE A 261 -4.65 14.02 -25.49
C PHE A 261 -4.23 15.44 -25.89
N ARG A 262 -3.03 15.70 -26.36
CA ARG A 262 -2.44 17.02 -26.69
C ARG A 262 -3.41 17.76 -27.58
N ASN A 263 -4.06 17.84 -28.28
CA ASN A 263 -4.98 18.68 -29.08
C ASN A 263 -6.46 18.29 -28.87
N SER A 264 -6.79 17.86 -27.64
CA SER A 264 -8.16 17.53 -27.27
C SER A 264 -8.68 18.43 -26.14
N LYS A 265 -9.95 18.26 -25.76
CA LYS A 265 -10.53 18.93 -24.59
C LYS A 265 -10.23 18.23 -23.25
N VAL A 266 -9.50 17.12 -23.29
CA VAL A 266 -9.01 16.44 -22.10
C VAL A 266 -7.75 17.16 -21.60
N HIS A 267 -7.73 17.57 -20.35
CA HIS A 267 -6.55 18.15 -19.72
C HIS A 267 -5.72 17.01 -19.11
N CYS A 268 -4.67 16.58 -19.80
CA CYS A 268 -3.75 15.55 -19.33
C CYS A 268 -2.42 16.20 -18.94
N VAL A 269 -1.96 15.94 -17.72
CA VAL A 269 -0.76 16.54 -17.15
C VAL A 269 0.13 15.44 -16.60
N LEU A 270 1.41 15.47 -16.99
CA LEU A 270 2.46 14.65 -16.40
C LEU A 270 2.96 15.32 -15.12
N CYS A 271 3.08 14.53 -14.08
CA CYS A 271 3.32 15.00 -12.72
C CYS A 271 4.61 14.37 -12.18
N PRO A 272 5.75 15.08 -12.23
CA PRO A 272 6.98 14.57 -11.63
C PRO A 272 6.85 14.54 -10.10
N ARG A 273 7.47 13.55 -9.46
CA ARG A 273 7.56 13.49 -8.01
C ARG A 273 8.68 14.43 -7.54
N ASN A 274 8.40 15.71 -7.46
CA ASN A 274 9.35 16.70 -6.97
C ASN A 274 9.21 16.90 -5.46
N PRO A 275 10.30 16.93 -4.71
CA PRO A 275 10.31 17.59 -3.42
C PRO A 275 10.23 19.10 -3.70
N ASP A 276 9.81 19.87 -2.70
CA ASP A 276 9.56 21.31 -2.85
C ASP A 276 10.59 22.16 -3.57
N ASP A 277 10.05 23.29 -4.02
CA ASP A 277 10.66 24.44 -4.63
C ASP A 277 12.11 24.74 -4.22
N GLY A 278 13.05 24.03 -4.84
CA GLY A 278 14.26 24.69 -5.30
C GLY A 278 15.32 25.10 -4.29
N ARG A 279 15.51 24.38 -3.16
CA ARG A 279 16.67 24.65 -2.31
C ARG A 279 17.90 23.76 -2.59
N SER A 280 17.73 22.66 -3.29
CA SER A 280 18.83 21.85 -3.86
C SER A 280 18.41 21.22 -5.17
N VAL A 281 18.84 21.78 -6.27
CA VAL A 281 18.60 21.28 -7.64
C VAL A 281 19.06 19.82 -7.79
N ILE A 282 20.15 19.43 -7.12
CA ILE A 282 20.72 18.08 -7.19
C ILE A 282 19.80 17.08 -6.49
N GLN A 283 19.33 17.38 -5.27
CA GLN A 283 18.39 16.51 -4.54
C GLN A 283 17.01 16.44 -5.23
N GLY A 284 16.56 17.53 -5.83
CA GLY A 284 15.29 17.57 -6.56
C GLY A 284 15.28 16.64 -7.76
N VAL A 285 16.36 16.62 -8.55
CA VAL A 285 16.52 15.71 -9.70
C VAL A 285 16.63 14.26 -9.23
N GLU A 286 17.36 13.99 -8.15
CA GLU A 286 17.54 12.65 -7.60
C GLU A 286 16.20 12.06 -7.11
N ILE A 287 15.41 12.81 -6.36
CA ILE A 287 14.13 12.37 -5.82
C ILE A 287 13.06 12.21 -6.92
N SER A 288 13.01 13.11 -7.90
CA SER A 288 12.05 13.03 -9.00
C SER A 288 12.28 11.81 -9.92
N THR A 289 13.51 11.29 -9.96
CA THR A 289 13.83 10.06 -10.69
C THR A 289 13.65 8.79 -9.86
N MET A 290 13.60 8.90 -8.52
CA MET A 290 13.59 7.75 -7.61
C MET A 290 12.19 7.40 -7.08
N PHE A 291 11.29 8.39 -6.93
CA PHE A 291 9.99 8.20 -6.30
C PHE A 291 8.84 8.51 -7.25
N THR A 292 7.66 7.96 -6.92
CA THR A 292 6.51 7.94 -7.83
C THR A 292 5.27 8.60 -7.23
N HIS A 293 4.37 9.04 -8.10
CA HIS A 293 2.98 9.25 -7.72
C HIS A 293 2.21 7.95 -7.95
N HIS A 294 1.90 7.25 -6.87
CA HIS A 294 1.37 5.89 -6.91
C HIS A 294 -0.13 5.78 -6.60
N GLN A 295 -0.81 6.89 -6.33
CA GLN A 295 -2.26 6.92 -6.13
C GLN A 295 -3.01 6.51 -7.40
N LYS A 296 -4.02 5.64 -7.30
CA LYS A 296 -4.94 5.26 -8.36
C LYS A 296 -6.33 5.75 -7.98
N ILE A 297 -6.81 6.77 -8.69
CA ILE A 297 -8.04 7.49 -8.36
C ILE A 297 -8.88 7.71 -9.61
N VAL A 298 -10.18 7.43 -9.53
CA VAL A 298 -11.18 7.92 -10.49
C VAL A 298 -12.27 8.63 -9.70
N VAL A 299 -12.56 9.88 -10.04
CA VAL A 299 -13.65 10.69 -9.47
C VAL A 299 -14.59 11.05 -10.59
N VAL A 300 -15.89 10.77 -10.42
CA VAL A 300 -16.94 11.12 -11.38
C VAL A 300 -18.17 11.64 -10.67
N ASP A 301 -19.00 12.37 -11.40
CA ASP A 301 -20.38 12.62 -10.98
C ASP A 301 -21.31 11.51 -11.48
N SER A 302 -22.28 11.11 -10.68
CA SER A 302 -23.24 10.04 -10.98
C SER A 302 -24.67 10.41 -10.60
N GLU A 303 -25.64 9.80 -11.23
CA GLU A 303 -27.06 9.96 -10.90
C GLU A 303 -27.39 9.46 -9.50
N ILE A 304 -28.37 10.06 -8.87
CA ILE A 304 -28.92 9.61 -7.58
C ILE A 304 -30.07 8.64 -7.88
N ALA A 305 -29.89 7.37 -7.54
CA ALA A 305 -30.96 6.37 -7.66
C ALA A 305 -32.21 6.83 -6.86
N ASN A 306 -33.37 6.80 -7.47
CA ASN A 306 -34.66 7.19 -6.89
C ASN A 306 -34.82 8.70 -6.53
N GLY A 307 -33.95 9.56 -7.03
CA GLY A 307 -34.00 10.99 -6.73
C GLY A 307 -34.74 11.78 -7.83
N GLY A 308 -35.89 12.33 -7.53
CA GLY A 308 -36.52 13.40 -8.33
C GLY A 308 -35.73 14.73 -8.25
N LEU A 309 -34.47 14.72 -7.88
CA LEU A 309 -33.58 15.85 -7.80
C LEU A 309 -32.80 15.97 -9.11
N GLU A 310 -32.73 17.16 -9.69
CA GLU A 310 -31.91 17.47 -10.86
C GLU A 310 -30.39 17.33 -10.57
N LYS A 311 -30.00 17.25 -9.29
CA LYS A 311 -28.60 17.19 -8.83
C LYS A 311 -28.06 15.76 -8.81
N ARG A 312 -26.75 15.67 -9.07
CA ARG A 312 -25.96 14.43 -9.07
C ARG A 312 -25.13 14.33 -7.79
N ARG A 313 -24.41 13.24 -7.61
CA ARG A 313 -23.47 13.01 -6.48
C ARG A 313 -22.08 12.68 -6.97
N ILE A 314 -21.07 12.85 -6.11
CA ILE A 314 -19.70 12.37 -6.37
C ILE A 314 -19.62 10.88 -6.04
N VAL A 315 -18.96 10.13 -6.94
CA VAL A 315 -18.57 8.74 -6.78
C VAL A 315 -17.07 8.63 -7.07
N THR A 316 -16.37 7.82 -6.29
CA THR A 316 -14.92 7.66 -6.47
C THR A 316 -14.51 6.20 -6.42
N PHE A 317 -13.38 5.91 -7.09
CA PHE A 317 -12.74 4.60 -7.08
C PHE A 317 -11.30 4.80 -6.65
N ILE A 318 -10.82 3.96 -5.72
CA ILE A 318 -9.43 3.94 -5.25
C ILE A 318 -8.99 2.49 -4.97
N GLY A 319 -7.69 2.22 -5.05
CA GLY A 319 -7.12 0.90 -4.73
C GLY A 319 -5.81 0.63 -5.45
N GLY A 320 -5.53 -0.62 -5.77
CA GLY A 320 -4.29 -1.05 -6.42
C GLY A 320 -4.33 -1.00 -7.96
N ILE A 321 -5.52 -1.05 -8.58
CA ILE A 321 -5.68 -1.23 -10.03
C ILE A 321 -5.52 0.09 -10.79
N ASP A 322 -4.48 0.21 -11.62
CA ASP A 322 -4.36 1.28 -12.62
C ASP A 322 -5.23 1.01 -13.86
N LEU A 323 -5.61 2.07 -14.57
CA LEU A 323 -6.28 1.97 -15.88
C LEU A 323 -5.23 1.78 -16.99
N CYS A 324 -4.54 0.65 -16.96
CA CYS A 324 -3.40 0.33 -17.82
C CYS A 324 -3.50 -1.10 -18.34
N ASP A 325 -2.69 -1.42 -19.36
CA ASP A 325 -2.53 -2.79 -19.85
C ASP A 325 -1.90 -3.72 -18.80
N GLY A 326 -2.08 -5.02 -18.98
CA GLY A 326 -1.61 -6.05 -18.05
C GLY A 326 -2.37 -6.14 -16.73
N ARG A 327 -3.37 -5.27 -16.48
CA ARG A 327 -4.10 -5.20 -15.20
C ARG A 327 -5.46 -5.89 -15.23
N TYR A 328 -5.97 -6.21 -16.43
CA TYR A 328 -7.21 -6.95 -16.53
C TYR A 328 -6.99 -8.41 -16.21
N ASP A 329 -7.70 -8.93 -15.22
CA ASP A 329 -7.72 -10.36 -14.92
C ASP A 329 -9.06 -10.77 -14.29
N THR A 330 -9.21 -12.07 -14.13
CA THR A 330 -10.33 -12.75 -13.49
C THR A 330 -9.78 -13.80 -12.52
N GLN A 331 -10.61 -14.36 -11.66
CA GLN A 331 -10.22 -15.32 -10.62
C GLN A 331 -9.61 -16.63 -11.17
N GLU A 332 -9.71 -16.87 -12.50
CA GLU A 332 -9.05 -18.01 -13.14
C GLU A 332 -7.55 -17.81 -13.35
N HIS A 333 -7.09 -16.56 -13.40
CA HIS A 333 -5.68 -16.19 -13.59
C HIS A 333 -4.98 -17.00 -14.69
N SER A 334 -5.63 -17.06 -15.85
CA SER A 334 -5.21 -17.94 -16.96
C SER A 334 -3.85 -17.52 -17.52
N LEU A 335 -2.99 -18.51 -17.75
CA LEU A 335 -1.64 -18.32 -18.28
C LEU A 335 -1.60 -18.34 -19.82
N PHE A 336 -2.39 -19.23 -20.44
CA PHE A 336 -2.35 -19.54 -21.88
C PHE A 336 -3.73 -19.46 -22.55
N ARG A 337 -4.79 -19.87 -21.85
CA ARG A 337 -6.13 -20.10 -22.43
C ARG A 337 -6.81 -18.85 -22.95
N THR A 338 -6.45 -17.69 -22.43
CA THR A 338 -7.02 -16.40 -22.78
C THR A 338 -6.19 -15.60 -23.80
N LEU A 339 -5.04 -16.14 -24.24
CA LEU A 339 -4.14 -15.48 -25.21
C LEU A 339 -4.74 -15.35 -26.62
N LYS A 340 -5.77 -16.13 -26.95
CA LYS A 340 -6.50 -16.02 -28.23
C LYS A 340 -7.65 -15.02 -28.16
N THR A 341 -8.07 -14.60 -26.97
CA THR A 341 -9.28 -13.82 -26.73
C THR A 341 -8.95 -12.52 -25.99
N ILE A 342 -9.33 -12.43 -24.72
CA ILE A 342 -9.28 -11.19 -23.93
C ILE A 342 -7.88 -10.63 -23.67
N HIS A 343 -6.83 -11.47 -23.72
CA HIS A 343 -5.44 -11.06 -23.54
C HIS A 343 -4.61 -11.04 -24.84
N TYR A 344 -5.24 -11.18 -26.00
CA TYR A 344 -4.51 -11.16 -27.28
C TYR A 344 -3.84 -9.80 -27.54
N HIS A 345 -4.54 -8.70 -27.21
CA HIS A 345 -4.03 -7.33 -27.34
C HIS A 345 -3.51 -6.75 -26.04
N ASP A 346 -3.46 -7.57 -24.98
CA ASP A 346 -3.07 -7.18 -23.63
C ASP A 346 -2.14 -8.24 -23.02
N PHE A 347 -1.15 -8.67 -23.79
CA PHE A 347 -0.14 -9.62 -23.33
C PHE A 347 0.90 -8.89 -22.47
N HIS A 348 0.92 -9.20 -21.20
CA HIS A 348 1.86 -8.66 -20.23
C HIS A 348 2.75 -9.76 -19.65
N GLN A 349 4.08 -9.58 -19.70
CA GLN A 349 5.08 -10.49 -19.14
C GLN A 349 6.43 -9.79 -18.97
N PRO A 350 6.60 -8.97 -17.93
CA PRO A 350 7.84 -8.20 -17.70
C PRO A 350 9.01 -9.04 -17.16
N ASN A 351 8.74 -10.25 -16.66
CA ASN A 351 9.74 -11.08 -15.98
C ASN A 351 10.72 -11.75 -16.93
N PHE A 352 10.41 -11.78 -18.23
CA PHE A 352 11.25 -12.43 -19.25
C PHE A 352 11.70 -11.42 -20.29
N ALA A 353 13.00 -11.30 -20.49
CA ALA A 353 13.55 -10.46 -21.54
C ALA A 353 12.99 -10.86 -22.93
N ASN A 354 12.55 -9.86 -23.71
CA ASN A 354 12.00 -10.05 -25.05
C ASN A 354 10.77 -10.97 -25.13
N SER A 355 9.96 -11.03 -24.07
CA SER A 355 8.67 -11.69 -24.07
C SER A 355 7.72 -11.04 -25.08
N SER A 356 6.85 -11.82 -25.70
CA SER A 356 5.83 -11.29 -26.59
C SER A 356 4.76 -12.35 -26.87
N ILE A 357 3.54 -11.92 -27.21
CA ILE A 357 2.45 -12.79 -27.64
C ILE A 357 2.89 -13.70 -28.82
N ARG A 358 3.77 -13.23 -29.71
CA ARG A 358 4.27 -14.03 -30.84
C ARG A 358 5.11 -15.24 -30.42
N LYS A 359 5.68 -15.22 -29.21
CA LYS A 359 6.41 -16.36 -28.62
C LYS A 359 5.53 -17.23 -27.70
N GLY A 360 4.30 -16.80 -27.47
CA GLY A 360 3.32 -17.51 -26.64
C GLY A 360 3.42 -17.19 -25.15
N GLY A 361 2.60 -17.87 -24.33
CA GLY A 361 2.61 -17.74 -22.88
C GLY A 361 3.83 -18.38 -22.20
N PRO A 362 3.83 -18.32 -20.86
CA PRO A 362 2.77 -17.78 -20.03
C PRO A 362 2.73 -16.25 -20.07
N ARG A 363 1.54 -15.66 -19.96
CA ARG A 363 1.42 -14.26 -19.53
C ARG A 363 1.63 -14.18 -18.02
N GLU A 364 1.83 -12.97 -17.48
CA GLU A 364 1.78 -12.73 -16.04
C GLU A 364 0.33 -12.40 -15.63
N PRO A 365 -0.34 -13.28 -14.86
CA PRO A 365 -1.63 -12.96 -14.26
C PRO A 365 -1.51 -11.90 -13.18
N TRP A 366 -2.59 -11.13 -12.97
CA TRP A 366 -2.60 -9.97 -12.08
C TRP A 366 -3.73 -10.09 -11.05
N HIS A 367 -3.37 -10.22 -9.76
CA HIS A 367 -4.33 -10.22 -8.65
C HIS A 367 -4.28 -8.91 -7.90
N ASP A 368 -5.41 -8.20 -7.83
CA ASP A 368 -5.44 -6.87 -7.24
C ASP A 368 -6.82 -6.53 -6.61
N ILE A 369 -6.82 -5.56 -5.72
CA ILE A 369 -7.98 -5.13 -4.94
C ILE A 369 -8.27 -3.65 -5.19
N HIS A 370 -9.54 -3.31 -5.32
CA HIS A 370 -10.00 -1.93 -5.52
C HIS A 370 -11.31 -1.68 -4.76
N CYS A 371 -11.74 -0.43 -4.61
CA CYS A 371 -13.04 -0.11 -4.05
C CYS A 371 -13.69 1.11 -4.70
N ARG A 372 -15.04 1.13 -4.68
CA ARG A 372 -15.87 2.28 -5.01
C ARG A 372 -16.40 2.87 -3.72
N LEU A 373 -16.35 4.20 -3.62
CA LEU A 373 -16.74 4.96 -2.45
C LEU A 373 -17.82 5.97 -2.82
N GLU A 374 -18.88 6.01 -2.03
CA GLU A 374 -19.99 6.94 -2.20
C GLU A 374 -20.35 7.60 -0.87
N GLY A 375 -20.92 8.79 -0.92
CA GLY A 375 -21.28 9.57 0.25
C GLY A 375 -20.22 10.58 0.65
N PRO A 376 -20.15 10.96 1.94
CA PRO A 376 -19.21 12.01 2.38
C PRO A 376 -17.75 11.70 2.09
N ILE A 377 -17.36 10.42 2.13
CA ILE A 377 -15.99 9.98 1.86
C ILE A 377 -15.52 10.29 0.43
N ALA A 378 -16.43 10.25 -0.55
CA ALA A 378 -16.09 10.56 -1.94
C ALA A 378 -15.60 12.00 -2.11
N TRP A 379 -16.04 12.91 -1.27
CA TRP A 379 -15.59 14.29 -1.25
C TRP A 379 -14.16 14.45 -0.70
N ASP A 380 -13.77 13.60 0.24
CA ASP A 380 -12.39 13.61 0.75
C ASP A 380 -11.40 13.13 -0.34
N VAL A 381 -11.80 12.15 -1.16
CA VAL A 381 -11.02 11.70 -2.33
C VAL A 381 -10.95 12.79 -3.40
N LEU A 382 -12.07 13.46 -3.71
CA LEU A 382 -12.09 14.62 -4.62
C LEU A 382 -11.17 15.72 -4.12
N TYR A 383 -11.22 16.05 -2.82
CA TYR A 383 -10.37 17.07 -2.21
C TYR A 383 -8.89 16.71 -2.32
N ASN A 384 -8.51 15.43 -2.09
CA ASN A 384 -7.14 14.96 -2.30
C ASN A 384 -6.69 15.14 -3.75
N PHE A 385 -7.54 14.80 -4.73
CA PHE A 385 -7.22 15.04 -6.15
C PHE A 385 -6.99 16.53 -6.43
N GLU A 386 -7.90 17.40 -5.95
CA GLU A 386 -7.81 18.84 -6.15
C GLU A 386 -6.55 19.45 -5.50
N GLN A 387 -6.14 18.97 -4.31
CA GLN A 387 -4.90 19.41 -3.66
C GLN A 387 -3.67 19.07 -4.52
N ARG A 388 -3.64 17.86 -5.12
CA ARG A 388 -2.57 17.46 -6.03
C ARG A 388 -2.60 18.28 -7.33
N TRP A 389 -3.78 18.44 -7.92
CA TRP A 389 -3.96 19.23 -9.14
C TRP A 389 -3.52 20.69 -8.95
N LYS A 390 -3.94 21.32 -7.86
CA LYS A 390 -3.54 22.70 -7.51
C LYS A 390 -2.04 22.84 -7.36
N LYS A 391 -1.37 21.84 -6.80
CA LYS A 391 0.10 21.89 -6.66
C LYS A 391 0.82 21.83 -8.01
N GLN A 392 0.32 21.04 -8.94
CA GLN A 392 0.97 20.79 -10.24
C GLN A 392 0.59 21.80 -11.32
N VAL A 393 -0.65 22.25 -11.33
CA VAL A 393 -1.24 23.01 -12.45
C VAL A 393 -1.77 24.39 -12.01
N GLY A 394 -2.23 24.48 -10.75
CA GLY A 394 -3.02 25.61 -10.28
C GLY A 394 -4.52 25.27 -10.26
N ASP A 395 -5.34 26.24 -9.90
CA ASP A 395 -6.80 26.06 -9.71
C ASP A 395 -7.68 26.47 -10.90
N GLU A 396 -7.11 27.12 -11.90
CA GLU A 396 -7.84 27.70 -13.04
C GLU A 396 -8.69 26.69 -13.82
N THR A 397 -8.25 25.44 -13.88
CA THR A 397 -8.95 24.37 -14.62
C THR A 397 -9.94 23.56 -13.78
N LEU A 398 -9.88 23.68 -12.47
CA LEU A 398 -10.82 23.03 -11.55
C LEU A 398 -12.20 23.70 -11.61
N ILE A 399 -13.24 22.95 -11.33
CA ILE A 399 -14.59 23.50 -11.15
C ILE A 399 -14.64 24.13 -9.74
N PRO A 400 -14.86 25.44 -9.61
CA PRO A 400 -14.98 26.06 -8.29
C PRO A 400 -16.10 25.42 -7.47
N LEU A 401 -15.88 25.26 -6.17
CA LEU A 401 -16.80 24.55 -5.27
C LEU A 401 -18.24 25.14 -5.27
N ASN A 402 -18.37 26.47 -5.37
CA ASN A 402 -19.66 27.15 -5.48
C ASN A 402 -20.40 26.81 -6.78
N GLU A 403 -19.68 26.62 -7.88
CA GLU A 403 -20.26 26.16 -9.14
C GLU A 403 -20.64 24.67 -9.05
N LEU A 404 -19.75 23.86 -8.47
CA LEU A 404 -19.98 22.42 -8.32
C LEU A 404 -21.29 22.15 -7.53
N TYR A 405 -21.57 22.91 -6.47
CA TYR A 405 -22.79 22.77 -5.68
C TYR A 405 -24.09 23.16 -6.42
N LYS A 406 -24.01 23.75 -7.62
CA LYS A 406 -25.19 23.96 -8.46
C LYS A 406 -25.71 22.64 -9.04
N PHE A 407 -24.80 21.69 -9.32
CA PHE A 407 -25.08 20.45 -10.05
C PHE A 407 -24.97 19.22 -9.15
N ILE A 408 -24.12 19.29 -8.12
CA ILE A 408 -23.78 18.17 -7.23
C ILE A 408 -24.36 18.48 -5.84
N ILE A 409 -24.90 17.46 -5.19
CA ILE A 409 -25.31 17.58 -3.79
C ILE A 409 -24.08 17.74 -2.89
N ARG A 410 -24.21 18.49 -1.81
CA ARG A 410 -23.15 18.64 -0.81
C ARG A 410 -22.83 17.29 -0.16
N PRO A 411 -21.63 17.15 0.48
CA PRO A 411 -21.31 15.94 1.25
C PRO A 411 -22.45 15.57 2.19
N SER A 412 -23.05 14.42 1.98
CA SER A 412 -24.20 13.94 2.77
C SER A 412 -24.24 12.41 2.75
N PRO A 413 -24.79 11.76 3.78
CA PRO A 413 -25.02 10.33 3.79
C PRO A 413 -25.79 9.86 2.55
N VAL A 414 -25.37 8.75 1.96
CA VAL A 414 -26.05 8.07 0.84
C VAL A 414 -26.82 6.86 1.31
N VAL A 415 -26.48 6.36 2.50
CA VAL A 415 -27.17 5.29 3.21
C VAL A 415 -27.58 5.83 4.57
N LEU A 416 -28.82 5.57 5.00
CA LEU A 416 -29.27 5.98 6.32
C LEU A 416 -28.39 5.34 7.40
N LEU A 417 -28.14 6.08 8.49
CA LEU A 417 -27.22 5.62 9.55
C LEU A 417 -27.73 4.39 10.30
N ASP A 418 -29.03 4.16 10.33
CA ASP A 418 -29.71 3.01 10.92
C ASP A 418 -29.86 1.82 9.95
N ASN A 419 -29.48 1.99 8.69
CA ASN A 419 -29.49 0.93 7.71
C ASN A 419 -28.30 -0.03 7.95
N GLN A 420 -28.57 -1.32 7.93
CA GLN A 420 -27.54 -2.35 8.16
C GLN A 420 -26.39 -2.31 7.14
N GLU A 421 -26.63 -1.80 5.93
CA GLU A 421 -25.60 -1.71 4.87
C GLU A 421 -24.77 -0.40 4.94
N THR A 422 -24.97 0.43 5.97
CA THR A 422 -24.17 1.66 6.12
C THR A 422 -22.72 1.36 6.43
N TRP A 423 -21.83 2.21 5.92
CA TRP A 423 -20.39 2.14 6.20
C TRP A 423 -19.92 3.41 6.91
N ASN A 424 -18.99 3.21 7.83
CA ASN A 424 -18.11 4.26 8.35
C ASN A 424 -16.74 4.11 7.68
N VAL A 425 -16.27 5.17 7.05
CA VAL A 425 -15.04 5.13 6.23
C VAL A 425 -14.16 6.34 6.53
N GLN A 426 -12.87 6.14 6.55
CA GLN A 426 -11.87 7.18 6.72
C GLN A 426 -10.81 7.10 5.63
N LEU A 427 -10.38 8.25 5.13
CA LEU A 427 -9.32 8.36 4.12
C LEU A 427 -7.97 8.57 4.79
N PHE A 428 -6.94 7.92 4.27
CA PHE A 428 -5.56 8.02 4.71
C PHE A 428 -4.63 8.27 3.53
N ARG A 429 -3.48 8.87 3.82
CA ARG A 429 -2.49 9.17 2.78
C ARG A 429 -1.06 8.89 3.24
N SER A 430 -0.18 8.71 2.26
CA SER A 430 1.24 8.96 2.37
C SER A 430 1.59 9.99 1.31
N ILE A 431 1.83 11.24 1.71
CA ILE A 431 2.05 12.36 0.78
C ILE A 431 2.68 13.54 1.52
N ASP A 432 3.38 14.40 0.82
CA ASP A 432 3.96 15.62 1.39
C ASP A 432 3.49 16.91 0.68
N GLY A 433 3.89 18.05 1.21
CA GLY A 433 3.60 19.37 0.65
C GLY A 433 4.23 19.62 -0.71
N GLY A 434 5.21 18.83 -1.14
CA GLY A 434 5.76 18.85 -2.49
C GLY A 434 4.79 18.28 -3.54
N ALA A 435 3.90 17.38 -3.12
CA ALA A 435 2.95 16.71 -3.99
C ALA A 435 1.51 17.23 -3.85
N ALA A 436 1.17 17.90 -2.74
CA ALA A 436 -0.18 18.39 -2.48
C ALA A 436 -0.15 19.80 -1.88
N PHE A 437 -1.08 20.64 -2.29
CA PHE A 437 -1.27 22.00 -1.79
C PHE A 437 -2.20 22.02 -0.57
N GLY A 438 -2.03 23.00 0.34
CA GLY A 438 -3.01 23.29 1.39
C GLY A 438 -2.81 22.54 2.71
N PHE A 439 -1.59 22.09 3.01
CA PHE A 439 -1.24 21.69 4.37
C PHE A 439 -1.13 22.91 5.30
N PRO A 440 -1.51 22.78 6.58
CA PRO A 440 -1.42 23.90 7.53
C PRO A 440 0.04 24.28 7.80
N HIS A 441 0.29 25.58 7.85
CA HIS A 441 1.62 26.13 8.18
C HIS A 441 1.86 26.20 9.69
N GLU A 442 0.78 26.34 10.48
CA GLU A 442 0.86 26.42 11.93
C GLU A 442 1.16 25.07 12.56
N PRO A 443 2.26 24.92 13.36
CA PRO A 443 2.69 23.62 13.89
C PRO A 443 1.64 22.93 14.78
N GLU A 444 0.93 23.70 15.59
CA GLU A 444 -0.13 23.16 16.47
C GLU A 444 -1.23 22.52 15.64
N HIS A 445 -1.70 23.20 14.61
CA HIS A 445 -2.73 22.69 13.71
C HIS A 445 -2.21 21.49 12.90
N ALA A 446 -0.96 21.52 12.44
CA ALA A 446 -0.34 20.35 11.77
C ALA A 446 -0.30 19.13 12.70
N THR A 447 0.10 19.33 13.97
CA THR A 447 0.17 18.26 14.98
C THR A 447 -1.21 17.66 15.30
N GLU A 448 -2.24 18.50 15.40
CA GLU A 448 -3.63 18.05 15.62
C GLU A 448 -4.10 17.12 14.49
N LEU A 449 -3.68 17.40 13.27
CA LEU A 449 -3.96 16.59 12.09
C LEU A 449 -2.97 15.42 11.90
N GLY A 450 -2.08 15.17 12.86
CA GLY A 450 -1.09 14.08 12.80
C GLY A 450 -0.03 14.25 11.73
N LEU A 451 0.21 15.49 11.29
CA LEU A 451 1.21 15.81 10.27
C LEU A 451 2.60 15.98 10.89
N PHE A 452 3.62 15.67 10.12
CA PHE A 452 5.02 15.72 10.54
C PHE A 452 5.80 16.75 9.73
N SER A 453 6.78 17.39 10.37
CA SER A 453 7.71 18.24 9.65
C SER A 453 8.78 17.39 8.98
N GLY A 454 8.85 17.43 7.65
CA GLY A 454 9.95 16.90 6.85
C GLY A 454 11.12 17.89 6.75
N LYS A 455 12.03 17.66 5.82
CA LYS A 455 13.18 18.56 5.60
C LYS A 455 12.70 19.95 5.11
N ASP A 456 11.84 19.92 4.11
CA ASP A 456 11.38 21.12 3.41
C ASP A 456 9.84 21.19 3.38
N ASN A 457 9.14 20.16 3.87
CA ASN A 457 7.71 19.95 3.72
C ASN A 457 7.04 19.40 4.97
N VAL A 458 5.73 19.60 5.05
CA VAL A 458 4.84 18.87 5.96
C VAL A 458 4.45 17.53 5.30
N ILE A 459 4.45 16.47 6.08
CA ILE A 459 4.25 15.09 5.64
C ILE A 459 3.00 14.52 6.31
N ASP A 460 2.11 13.93 5.51
CA ASP A 460 1.01 13.07 5.94
C ASP A 460 1.42 11.61 5.74
N ARG A 461 1.52 10.83 6.82
CA ARG A 461 1.81 9.39 6.82
C ARG A 461 0.73 8.57 7.50
N SER A 462 -0.50 9.05 7.42
CA SER A 462 -1.66 8.48 8.12
C SER A 462 -1.98 7.04 7.70
N ILE A 463 -1.49 6.56 6.54
CA ILE A 463 -1.62 5.14 6.15
C ILE A 463 -0.87 4.24 7.15
N GLN A 464 0.38 4.56 7.48
CA GLN A 464 1.14 3.79 8.48
C GLN A 464 0.43 3.78 9.83
N ASP A 465 -0.08 4.94 10.26
CA ASP A 465 -0.78 5.08 11.54
C ASP A 465 -2.08 4.28 11.56
N ALA A 466 -2.81 4.22 10.43
CA ALA A 466 -4.01 3.41 10.28
C ALA A 466 -3.71 1.90 10.41
N TYR A 467 -2.63 1.42 9.76
CA TYR A 467 -2.19 0.03 9.90
C TYR A 467 -1.83 -0.29 11.36
N ILE A 468 -1.03 0.55 12.03
CA ILE A 468 -0.64 0.35 13.44
C ILE A 468 -1.87 0.34 14.34
N ASN A 469 -2.80 1.29 14.17
CA ASN A 469 -4.02 1.34 14.95
C ASN A 469 -4.86 0.08 14.79
N ALA A 470 -5.05 -0.40 13.56
CA ALA A 470 -5.82 -1.60 13.26
C ALA A 470 -5.15 -2.87 13.84
N ILE A 471 -3.82 -3.02 13.70
CA ILE A 471 -3.06 -4.13 14.29
C ILE A 471 -3.22 -4.15 15.82
N ARG A 472 -3.09 -3.00 16.48
CA ARG A 472 -3.23 -2.91 17.94
C ARG A 472 -4.63 -3.27 18.43
N ARG A 473 -5.66 -2.95 17.65
CA ARG A 473 -7.07 -3.28 17.93
C ARG A 473 -7.43 -4.74 17.66
N ALA A 474 -6.71 -5.42 16.77
CA ALA A 474 -6.98 -6.80 16.39
C ALA A 474 -7.15 -7.73 17.60
N LYS A 475 -8.17 -8.60 17.55
CA LYS A 475 -8.52 -9.55 18.62
C LYS A 475 -8.08 -10.97 18.29
N ASN A 476 -8.39 -11.43 17.07
CA ASN A 476 -8.41 -12.84 16.72
C ASN A 476 -7.48 -13.15 15.52
N PHE A 477 -7.57 -12.39 14.42
CA PHE A 477 -6.74 -12.64 13.27
C PHE A 477 -6.55 -11.39 12.40
N ILE A 478 -5.52 -11.44 11.54
CA ILE A 478 -5.27 -10.46 10.48
C ILE A 478 -5.02 -11.21 9.18
N TYR A 479 -5.64 -10.75 8.09
CA TYR A 479 -5.39 -11.23 6.74
C TYR A 479 -4.85 -10.09 5.88
N ILE A 480 -3.68 -10.28 5.28
CA ILE A 480 -2.98 -9.29 4.46
C ILE A 480 -2.73 -9.86 3.08
N GLU A 481 -3.04 -9.09 2.04
CA GLU A 481 -2.49 -9.26 0.70
C GLU A 481 -1.73 -8.01 0.33
N ASN A 482 -0.46 -8.15 -0.01
CA ASN A 482 0.38 -6.99 -0.34
C ASN A 482 1.49 -7.35 -1.31
N GLN A 483 1.72 -6.46 -2.27
CA GLN A 483 2.79 -6.60 -3.27
C GLN A 483 4.19 -6.66 -2.64
N TYR A 484 4.39 -6.01 -1.49
CA TYR A 484 5.63 -5.99 -0.72
C TYR A 484 5.36 -6.28 0.76
N PHE A 485 6.30 -6.94 1.41
CA PHE A 485 6.26 -7.12 2.86
C PHE A 485 7.66 -7.02 3.44
N LEU A 486 8.15 -5.81 3.65
CA LEU A 486 9.46 -5.55 4.22
C LEU A 486 9.45 -4.27 5.05
N GLY A 487 10.15 -4.27 6.18
CA GLY A 487 10.20 -3.11 7.08
C GLY A 487 10.85 -3.43 8.43
N SER A 488 10.84 -2.44 9.32
CA SER A 488 11.37 -2.54 10.69
C SER A 488 12.83 -2.98 10.75
N SER A 489 13.67 -2.47 9.83
CA SER A 489 15.08 -2.86 9.70
C SER A 489 15.90 -2.66 10.98
N PHE A 490 15.51 -1.69 11.82
CA PHE A 490 16.12 -1.45 13.13
C PHE A 490 16.04 -2.67 14.08
N SER A 491 15.13 -3.62 13.84
CA SER A 491 14.94 -4.85 14.63
C SER A 491 15.54 -6.09 13.98
N TRP A 492 16.11 -6.00 12.77
CA TRP A 492 16.73 -7.15 12.12
C TRP A 492 18.01 -7.56 12.87
N LYS A 493 18.24 -8.86 12.97
CA LYS A 493 19.46 -9.43 13.53
C LYS A 493 20.39 -9.81 12.40
N SER A 494 21.47 -9.08 12.23
CA SER A 494 22.39 -9.28 11.12
C SER A 494 23.80 -8.89 11.52
N ASN A 495 24.79 -9.67 11.05
CA ASN A 495 26.21 -9.38 11.22
C ASN A 495 26.87 -9.01 9.89
N ASP A 496 26.18 -9.16 8.77
CA ASP A 496 26.67 -8.99 7.40
C ASP A 496 26.33 -7.63 6.80
N ILE A 497 25.38 -6.89 7.40
CA ILE A 497 25.00 -5.53 7.01
C ILE A 497 24.87 -4.62 8.24
N LYS A 498 24.98 -3.31 8.02
CA LYS A 498 24.63 -2.30 9.01
C LYS A 498 23.14 -1.99 8.89
N VAL A 499 22.31 -2.69 9.65
CA VAL A 499 20.85 -2.58 9.61
C VAL A 499 20.33 -1.15 9.76
N GLU A 500 21.10 -0.29 10.43
CA GLU A 500 20.76 1.11 10.63
C GLU A 500 20.88 1.96 9.36
N ASP A 501 21.65 1.49 8.38
CA ASP A 501 21.89 2.21 7.13
C ASP A 501 20.88 1.81 6.03
N ILE A 502 20.08 0.77 6.26
CA ILE A 502 19.10 0.26 5.29
C ILE A 502 17.91 1.21 5.12
N GLY A 503 17.41 1.78 6.21
CA GLY A 503 16.37 2.81 6.16
C GLY A 503 14.94 2.32 5.93
N ALA A 504 14.64 1.02 6.15
CA ALA A 504 13.27 0.48 6.15
C ALA A 504 12.65 0.61 7.55
N LEU A 505 12.28 1.83 7.94
CA LEU A 505 12.05 2.21 9.33
C LEU A 505 10.58 2.10 9.80
N HIS A 506 9.62 1.94 8.87
CA HIS A 506 8.21 1.81 9.25
C HIS A 506 7.96 0.60 10.16
N LEU A 507 6.94 0.69 11.03
CA LEU A 507 6.79 -0.23 12.15
C LEU A 507 5.91 -1.46 11.88
N ILE A 508 5.22 -1.54 10.74
CA ILE A 508 4.14 -2.51 10.50
C ILE A 508 4.57 -3.96 10.79
N PRO A 509 5.69 -4.50 10.26
CA PRO A 509 6.08 -5.87 10.58
C PRO A 509 6.38 -6.09 12.07
N LYS A 510 7.00 -5.10 12.73
CA LYS A 510 7.31 -5.21 14.17
C LYS A 510 6.06 -5.12 15.03
N GLU A 511 5.09 -4.29 14.70
CA GLU A 511 3.81 -4.20 15.41
C GLU A 511 3.02 -5.52 15.28
N LEU A 512 3.02 -6.16 14.10
CA LEU A 512 2.44 -7.50 13.92
C LEU A 512 3.14 -8.53 14.79
N SER A 513 4.47 -8.55 14.80
CA SER A 513 5.26 -9.45 15.63
C SER A 513 4.96 -9.27 17.13
N LEU A 514 4.97 -8.02 17.61
CA LEU A 514 4.66 -7.69 19.00
C LEU A 514 3.21 -8.06 19.38
N LYS A 515 2.27 -7.92 18.44
CA LYS A 515 0.88 -8.34 18.64
C LYS A 515 0.80 -9.86 18.86
N ILE A 516 1.42 -10.64 17.99
CA ILE A 516 1.48 -12.10 18.12
C ILE A 516 2.14 -12.50 19.45
N VAL A 517 3.31 -11.92 19.75
CA VAL A 517 4.03 -12.18 21.02
C VAL A 517 3.17 -11.89 22.25
N SER A 518 2.41 -10.79 22.25
CA SER A 518 1.53 -10.46 23.37
C SER A 518 0.41 -11.48 23.55
N LYS A 519 -0.14 -11.99 22.44
CA LYS A 519 -1.19 -13.03 22.45
C LYS A 519 -0.65 -14.39 22.94
N ILE A 520 0.56 -14.77 22.52
CA ILE A 520 1.25 -15.97 23.06
C ILE A 520 1.41 -15.87 24.58
N LYS A 521 1.91 -14.73 25.07
CA LYS A 521 2.07 -14.49 26.52
C LYS A 521 0.75 -14.54 27.28
N ALA A 522 -0.34 -14.08 26.67
CA ALA A 522 -1.68 -14.14 27.26
C ALA A 522 -2.34 -15.52 27.12
N ARG A 523 -1.70 -16.48 26.46
CA ARG A 523 -2.28 -17.79 26.11
C ARG A 523 -3.56 -17.69 25.27
N GLU A 524 -3.64 -16.66 24.42
CA GLU A 524 -4.76 -16.42 23.52
C GLU A 524 -4.37 -16.78 22.08
N ARG A 525 -5.30 -17.40 21.35
CA ARG A 525 -5.10 -17.66 19.92
C ARG A 525 -5.12 -16.36 19.12
N PHE A 526 -4.18 -16.25 18.21
CA PHE A 526 -4.10 -15.16 17.23
C PHE A 526 -3.31 -15.64 16.02
N VAL A 527 -3.75 -15.29 14.81
CA VAL A 527 -3.05 -15.69 13.60
C VAL A 527 -2.97 -14.55 12.58
N VAL A 528 -1.86 -14.49 11.85
CA VAL A 528 -1.65 -13.57 10.75
C VAL A 528 -1.38 -14.36 9.47
N TYR A 529 -2.24 -14.18 8.46
CA TYR A 529 -2.09 -14.73 7.13
C TYR A 529 -1.58 -13.63 6.19
N ILE A 530 -0.53 -13.89 5.45
CA ILE A 530 0.09 -12.91 4.55
C ILE A 530 0.29 -13.54 3.18
N VAL A 531 -0.30 -12.94 2.14
CA VAL A 531 -0.15 -13.31 0.73
C VAL A 531 0.67 -12.24 0.02
N ILE A 532 1.77 -12.68 -0.60
CA ILE A 532 2.73 -11.83 -1.31
C ILE A 532 3.10 -12.48 -2.65
N PRO A 533 3.62 -11.75 -3.64
CA PRO A 533 4.12 -12.39 -4.85
C PRO A 533 5.34 -13.29 -4.55
N MET A 534 5.64 -14.24 -5.42
CA MET A 534 6.85 -15.06 -5.30
C MET A 534 8.09 -14.18 -5.29
N TRP A 535 8.14 -13.21 -6.21
CA TRP A 535 9.16 -12.13 -6.28
C TRP A 535 8.51 -10.81 -6.72
N PRO A 536 9.16 -9.67 -6.44
CA PRO A 536 8.70 -8.36 -6.90
C PRO A 536 8.69 -8.23 -8.42
N GLU A 537 7.99 -7.22 -8.95
CA GLU A 537 7.89 -6.95 -10.40
C GLU A 537 9.28 -6.76 -11.03
N GLY A 538 9.46 -7.39 -12.20
CA GLY A 538 10.69 -7.30 -13.00
C GLY A 538 11.41 -8.64 -13.18
N ILE A 539 12.56 -8.59 -13.82
CA ILE A 539 13.39 -9.78 -14.07
C ILE A 539 13.84 -10.37 -12.73
N PRO A 540 13.48 -11.62 -12.41
CA PRO A 540 13.66 -12.17 -11.07
C PRO A 540 15.11 -12.27 -10.61
N GLU A 541 16.08 -12.44 -11.52
CA GLU A 541 17.51 -12.47 -11.22
C GLU A 541 18.16 -11.09 -11.12
N SER A 542 17.44 -10.01 -11.39
CA SER A 542 18.01 -8.66 -11.33
C SER A 542 18.45 -8.31 -9.91
N ALA A 543 19.51 -7.53 -9.79
CA ALA A 543 20.06 -7.13 -8.49
C ALA A 543 19.04 -6.42 -7.60
N SER A 544 18.12 -5.64 -8.19
CA SER A 544 17.04 -4.95 -7.46
C SER A 544 16.04 -5.92 -6.87
N VAL A 545 15.54 -6.88 -7.66
CA VAL A 545 14.59 -7.90 -7.19
C VAL A 545 15.22 -8.77 -6.11
N GLN A 546 16.48 -9.19 -6.32
CA GLN A 546 17.21 -10.01 -5.34
C GLN A 546 17.47 -9.26 -4.02
N ALA A 547 17.77 -7.97 -4.06
CA ALA A 547 17.92 -7.15 -2.85
C ALA A 547 16.59 -7.03 -2.08
N ILE A 548 15.47 -6.80 -2.78
CA ILE A 548 14.14 -6.73 -2.15
C ILE A 548 13.80 -8.07 -1.47
N LEU A 549 14.07 -9.21 -2.11
CA LEU A 549 13.86 -10.54 -1.52
C LEU A 549 14.71 -10.75 -0.26
N ASP A 550 15.96 -10.25 -0.22
CA ASP A 550 16.80 -10.30 0.99
C ASP A 550 16.22 -9.44 2.12
N TRP A 551 15.73 -8.23 1.83
CA TRP A 551 15.05 -7.41 2.84
C TRP A 551 13.76 -8.06 3.36
N GLN A 552 12.99 -8.69 2.49
CA GLN A 552 11.78 -9.43 2.85
C GLN A 552 12.13 -10.63 3.73
N ARG A 553 13.15 -11.41 3.39
CA ARG A 553 13.68 -12.51 4.20
C ARG A 553 14.03 -12.03 5.62
N ARG A 554 14.80 -10.95 5.76
CA ARG A 554 15.21 -10.41 7.06
C ARG A 554 14.03 -9.94 7.89
N THR A 555 13.02 -9.38 7.23
CA THR A 555 11.76 -8.99 7.87
C THR A 555 11.03 -10.21 8.44
N MET A 556 10.88 -11.27 7.64
CA MET A 556 10.27 -12.54 8.08
C MET A 556 11.06 -13.20 9.21
N GLU A 557 12.39 -13.25 9.10
CA GLU A 557 13.27 -13.79 10.15
C GLU A 557 13.11 -13.06 11.49
N MET A 558 13.05 -11.74 11.45
CA MET A 558 12.82 -10.93 12.66
C MET A 558 11.51 -11.32 13.34
N MET A 559 10.42 -11.48 12.55
CA MET A 559 9.11 -11.84 13.08
C MET A 559 9.09 -13.27 13.64
N TYR A 560 9.59 -14.25 12.90
CA TYR A 560 9.67 -15.63 13.37
C TYR A 560 10.59 -15.81 14.57
N TYR A 561 11.70 -15.05 14.63
CA TYR A 561 12.56 -15.04 15.80
C TYR A 561 11.80 -14.58 17.07
N ASP A 562 11.07 -13.47 16.98
CA ASP A 562 10.29 -12.94 18.11
C ASP A 562 9.23 -13.95 18.58
N ILE A 563 8.52 -14.58 17.63
CA ILE A 563 7.48 -15.59 17.92
C ILE A 563 8.11 -16.82 18.59
N THR A 564 9.18 -17.34 18.01
CA THR A 564 9.88 -18.53 18.53
C THR A 564 10.41 -18.29 19.95
N LEU A 565 11.01 -17.13 20.17
CA LEU A 565 11.50 -16.75 21.50
C LEU A 565 10.35 -16.64 22.51
N ALA A 566 9.20 -16.11 22.11
CA ALA A 566 8.02 -16.03 22.99
C ALA A 566 7.49 -17.41 23.34
N LEU A 567 7.37 -18.33 22.37
CA LEU A 567 6.95 -19.71 22.60
C LEU A 567 7.89 -20.44 23.55
N GLN A 568 9.20 -20.32 23.37
CA GLN A 568 10.21 -20.91 24.23
C GLN A 568 10.13 -20.37 25.67
N ASN A 569 10.00 -19.04 25.83
CA ASN A 569 9.90 -18.41 27.16
C ASN A 569 8.63 -18.82 27.92
N GLU A 570 7.55 -19.10 27.20
CA GLU A 570 6.28 -19.57 27.76
C GLU A 570 6.23 -21.12 27.92
N GLY A 571 7.27 -21.82 27.50
CA GLY A 571 7.34 -23.29 27.53
C GLY A 571 6.31 -23.98 26.65
N LEU A 572 6.01 -23.37 25.50
CA LEU A 572 5.08 -23.90 24.48
C LEU A 572 5.88 -24.62 23.38
N ASP A 573 5.50 -25.87 23.09
CA ASP A 573 6.02 -26.66 21.97
C ASP A 573 5.04 -26.58 20.79
N GLU A 574 4.81 -25.34 20.31
CA GLU A 574 3.92 -25.04 19.21
C GLU A 574 4.71 -24.56 17.98
N ASN A 575 4.12 -24.72 16.79
CA ASN A 575 4.77 -24.30 15.55
C ASN A 575 4.58 -22.79 15.35
N PRO A 576 5.65 -21.99 15.15
CA PRO A 576 5.52 -20.56 14.84
C PRO A 576 4.60 -20.26 13.66
N ARG A 577 4.49 -21.19 12.69
CA ARG A 577 3.60 -21.07 11.54
C ARG A 577 2.11 -21.20 11.88
N ASP A 578 1.76 -21.66 13.06
CA ASP A 578 0.37 -21.64 13.54
C ASP A 578 -0.08 -20.24 13.98
N TYR A 579 0.87 -19.27 14.07
CA TYR A 579 0.64 -17.87 14.44
C TYR A 579 0.91 -16.89 13.30
N LEU A 580 1.87 -17.21 12.42
CA LEU A 580 2.25 -16.38 11.28
C LEU A 580 2.53 -17.30 10.09
N THR A 581 1.87 -17.04 8.97
CA THR A 581 2.05 -17.84 7.77
C THR A 581 2.12 -16.98 6.51
N PHE A 582 3.07 -17.30 5.63
CA PHE A 582 3.28 -16.63 4.36
C PHE A 582 2.90 -17.52 3.19
N PHE A 583 2.21 -16.94 2.23
CA PHE A 583 1.77 -17.57 1.00
C PHE A 583 2.16 -16.74 -0.21
N CYS A 584 2.15 -17.38 -1.37
CA CYS A 584 2.16 -16.73 -2.67
C CYS A 584 1.09 -17.35 -3.55
N LEU A 585 0.87 -16.78 -4.74
CA LEU A 585 -0.09 -17.29 -5.70
C LEU A 585 0.62 -17.79 -6.96
N GLY A 586 0.10 -18.86 -7.54
CA GLY A 586 0.58 -19.41 -8.80
C GLY A 586 -0.49 -20.19 -9.54
N ASN A 587 -0.27 -20.36 -10.84
CA ASN A 587 -1.14 -21.18 -11.67
C ASN A 587 -0.34 -22.14 -12.54
N ARG A 588 -0.96 -23.26 -12.90
CA ARG A 588 -0.44 -24.27 -13.82
C ARG A 588 -1.59 -24.81 -14.65
N GLU A 589 -1.41 -24.85 -15.97
CA GLU A 589 -2.48 -25.21 -16.93
C GLU A 589 -2.05 -26.31 -17.87
N THR A 590 -2.86 -27.34 -18.01
CA THR A 590 -2.69 -28.35 -19.08
C THR A 590 -2.93 -27.75 -20.46
N ILE A 591 -2.38 -28.37 -21.49
CA ILE A 591 -2.60 -27.97 -22.89
C ILE A 591 -4.04 -28.31 -23.31
N ARG A 592 -4.68 -27.37 -24.00
CA ARG A 592 -5.99 -27.56 -24.64
C ARG A 592 -5.94 -27.32 -26.16
N ASP A 593 -6.74 -28.00 -26.89
CA ASP A 593 -6.73 -27.98 -28.38
C ASP A 593 -7.00 -26.60 -28.99
N GLU A 594 -7.73 -25.73 -28.28
CA GLU A 594 -8.16 -24.42 -28.79
C GLU A 594 -7.24 -23.28 -28.38
N GLU A 595 -6.11 -23.55 -27.74
CA GLU A 595 -5.18 -22.51 -27.28
C GLU A 595 -4.54 -21.72 -28.45
N TYR A 596 -4.04 -20.52 -28.12
CA TYR A 596 -3.27 -19.71 -29.05
C TYR A 596 -1.98 -20.45 -29.47
N ARG A 597 -1.80 -20.64 -30.76
CA ARG A 597 -0.57 -21.23 -31.34
C ARG A 597 0.39 -20.12 -31.73
N ALA A 598 1.41 -19.93 -30.93
CA ALA A 598 2.42 -18.92 -31.20
C ALA A 598 3.23 -19.26 -32.46
N PRO A 599 3.50 -18.29 -33.37
CA PRO A 599 4.31 -18.52 -34.55
C PRO A 599 5.81 -18.68 -34.26
N MET A 600 6.26 -18.34 -33.07
CA MET A 600 7.66 -18.43 -32.60
C MET A 600 7.71 -19.15 -31.26
N ALA A 601 8.90 -19.58 -30.86
CA ALA A 601 9.17 -20.10 -29.51
C ALA A 601 10.19 -19.21 -28.80
N PRO A 602 10.21 -19.21 -27.45
CA PRO A 602 11.32 -18.64 -26.67
C PRO A 602 12.64 -19.35 -26.99
N GLU A 603 13.76 -18.67 -26.75
CA GLU A 603 15.07 -19.29 -26.90
C GLU A 603 15.22 -20.48 -25.92
N PRO A 604 15.69 -21.65 -26.39
CA PRO A 604 15.87 -22.82 -25.54
C PRO A 604 16.80 -22.55 -24.35
N GLY A 605 16.47 -23.11 -23.17
CA GLY A 605 17.25 -22.96 -21.94
C GLY A 605 17.09 -21.65 -21.19
N THR A 606 16.28 -20.71 -21.72
CA THR A 606 15.90 -19.48 -20.98
C THR A 606 14.81 -19.77 -19.94
N ASN A 607 14.66 -18.90 -18.94
CA ASN A 607 13.57 -18.96 -17.97
C ASN A 607 12.21 -18.99 -18.67
N TYR A 608 12.06 -18.16 -19.71
CA TYR A 608 10.82 -18.13 -20.50
C TYR A 608 10.50 -19.48 -21.14
N SER A 609 11.52 -20.14 -21.73
CA SER A 609 11.34 -21.47 -22.32
C SER A 609 10.99 -22.52 -21.27
N ARG A 610 11.62 -22.47 -20.08
CA ARG A 610 11.33 -23.39 -18.97
C ARG A 610 9.90 -23.22 -18.45
N ALA A 611 9.48 -21.99 -18.15
CA ALA A 611 8.13 -21.69 -17.68
C ALA A 611 7.06 -22.07 -18.70
N GLN A 612 7.32 -21.85 -19.99
CA GLN A 612 6.40 -22.25 -21.07
C GLN A 612 6.27 -23.78 -21.17
N GLN A 613 7.37 -24.53 -21.05
CA GLN A 613 7.37 -25.99 -21.08
C GLN A 613 6.71 -26.59 -19.84
N ALA A 614 6.99 -26.02 -18.67
CA ALA A 614 6.40 -26.44 -17.40
C ALA A 614 4.93 -26.02 -17.25
N ARG A 615 4.45 -25.14 -18.14
CA ARG A 615 3.06 -24.66 -18.16
C ARG A 615 2.61 -24.02 -16.85
N ARG A 616 3.54 -23.38 -16.12
CA ARG A 616 3.30 -22.75 -14.83
C ARG A 616 3.91 -21.37 -14.77
N PHE A 617 3.30 -20.49 -13.97
CA PHE A 617 3.84 -19.18 -13.61
C PHE A 617 3.20 -18.66 -12.34
N MET A 618 3.85 -17.71 -11.66
CA MET A 618 3.24 -17.03 -10.53
C MET A 618 2.05 -16.20 -10.98
N ILE A 619 1.11 -15.97 -10.07
CA ILE A 619 0.11 -14.91 -10.17
C ILE A 619 0.69 -13.72 -9.39
N TYR A 620 0.82 -12.57 -10.04
CA TYR A 620 1.39 -11.40 -9.42
C TYR A 620 0.40 -10.76 -8.45
N VAL A 621 0.70 -10.85 -7.17
CA VAL A 621 -0.11 -10.22 -6.10
C VAL A 621 0.24 -8.74 -6.05
N HIS A 622 -0.63 -7.91 -6.62
CA HIS A 622 -0.48 -6.44 -6.60
C HIS A 622 -1.43 -5.77 -5.60
N SER A 623 -2.22 -6.53 -4.88
CA SER A 623 -3.12 -6.07 -3.81
C SER A 623 -2.38 -5.26 -2.74
N LYS A 624 -3.07 -4.30 -2.12
CA LYS A 624 -2.64 -3.60 -0.92
C LYS A 624 -3.82 -3.50 0.02
N MET A 625 -4.01 -4.58 0.79
CA MET A 625 -5.17 -4.78 1.64
C MET A 625 -4.78 -5.41 2.99
N MET A 626 -5.49 -5.02 4.03
CA MET A 626 -5.49 -5.70 5.33
C MET A 626 -6.92 -5.82 5.86
N ILE A 627 -7.34 -7.03 6.22
CA ILE A 627 -8.59 -7.31 6.94
C ILE A 627 -8.25 -7.70 8.37
N VAL A 628 -8.96 -7.12 9.33
CA VAL A 628 -8.82 -7.39 10.77
C VAL A 628 -10.14 -7.94 11.31
N ASP A 629 -10.12 -9.18 11.83
CA ASP A 629 -11.24 -9.84 12.51
C ASP A 629 -12.56 -9.89 11.70
N ASP A 630 -12.54 -9.77 10.37
CA ASP A 630 -13.71 -9.52 9.53
C ASP A 630 -14.53 -8.25 9.91
N GLU A 631 -14.00 -7.44 10.84
CA GLU A 631 -14.61 -6.21 11.32
C GLU A 631 -14.19 -4.97 10.54
N TYR A 632 -12.91 -4.91 10.15
CA TYR A 632 -12.28 -3.73 9.56
C TYR A 632 -11.44 -4.08 8.35
N ILE A 633 -11.47 -3.22 7.34
CA ILE A 633 -10.69 -3.39 6.12
C ILE A 633 -9.92 -2.11 5.79
N ILE A 634 -8.67 -2.25 5.38
CA ILE A 634 -7.88 -1.19 4.72
C ILE A 634 -7.63 -1.61 3.28
N ILE A 635 -7.93 -0.72 2.33
CA ILE A 635 -7.64 -0.90 0.90
C ILE A 635 -7.03 0.38 0.37
N GLY A 636 -5.99 0.27 -0.46
CA GLY A 636 -5.38 1.42 -1.10
C GLY A 636 -4.30 1.10 -2.11
N SER A 637 -3.44 2.07 -2.35
CA SER A 637 -2.30 1.95 -3.26
C SER A 637 -0.97 1.67 -2.54
N ALA A 638 -0.93 1.76 -1.19
CA ALA A 638 0.29 1.75 -0.41
C ALA A 638 0.82 0.34 -0.14
N ASN A 639 2.05 0.07 -0.56
CA ASN A 639 2.78 -1.14 -0.23
C ASN A 639 3.28 -1.15 1.22
N ILE A 640 3.46 -2.34 1.80
CA ILE A 640 4.14 -2.50 3.10
C ILE A 640 5.66 -2.46 2.84
N ASN A 641 6.15 -1.28 2.53
CA ASN A 641 7.56 -0.93 2.38
C ASN A 641 7.79 0.54 2.79
N GLN A 642 9.05 0.96 2.92
CA GLN A 642 9.34 2.33 3.34
C GLN A 642 8.91 3.37 2.29
N ARG A 643 9.01 3.05 1.01
CA ARG A 643 8.62 3.97 -0.07
C ARG A 643 7.19 4.45 0.08
N SER A 644 6.25 3.53 0.35
CA SER A 644 4.84 3.85 0.49
C SER A 644 4.45 4.36 1.89
N MET A 645 5.22 4.02 2.95
CA MET A 645 4.87 4.36 4.33
C MET A 645 5.51 5.64 4.86
N ASP A 646 6.49 6.19 4.15
CA ASP A 646 7.24 7.38 4.57
C ASP A 646 6.43 8.68 4.45
N GLY A 647 5.65 8.83 3.39
CA GLY A 647 4.94 10.06 3.01
C GLY A 647 5.79 11.03 2.20
N ALA A 648 7.10 11.10 2.42
CA ALA A 648 8.02 11.94 1.66
C ALA A 648 8.63 11.23 0.43
N ARG A 649 8.30 9.96 0.21
CA ARG A 649 8.74 9.16 -0.93
C ARG A 649 7.61 9.00 -1.94
N ASP A 650 7.07 7.80 -2.15
CA ASP A 650 5.92 7.61 -3.04
C ASP A 650 4.67 8.27 -2.46
N SER A 651 3.80 8.81 -3.32
CA SER A 651 2.51 9.33 -2.85
C SER A 651 1.42 8.27 -2.97
N GLU A 652 0.71 8.02 -1.85
CA GLU A 652 -0.26 6.94 -1.72
C GLU A 652 -1.60 7.42 -1.17
N ILE A 653 -2.64 6.63 -1.41
CA ILE A 653 -3.99 6.82 -0.85
C ILE A 653 -4.55 5.48 -0.39
N ALA A 654 -5.26 5.48 0.74
CA ALA A 654 -5.97 4.32 1.23
C ALA A 654 -7.26 4.72 1.95
N MET A 655 -8.24 3.84 1.95
CA MET A 655 -9.40 3.93 2.84
C MET A 655 -9.33 2.88 3.93
N GLY A 656 -9.85 3.20 5.11
CA GLY A 656 -10.18 2.23 6.14
C GLY A 656 -11.66 2.29 6.45
N GLY A 657 -12.33 1.13 6.54
CA GLY A 657 -13.77 1.13 6.67
C GLY A 657 -14.34 -0.08 7.41
N TYR A 658 -15.56 0.07 7.92
CA TYR A 658 -16.32 -0.97 8.59
C TYR A 658 -17.83 -0.71 8.51
N GLN A 659 -18.60 -1.78 8.72
CA GLN A 659 -20.06 -1.71 8.82
C GLN A 659 -20.49 -1.74 10.30
N PRO A 660 -20.99 -0.64 10.88
CA PRO A 660 -21.25 -0.56 12.31
C PRO A 660 -22.33 -1.54 12.80
N HIS A 661 -23.27 -1.94 11.93
CA HIS A 661 -24.34 -2.89 12.29
C HIS A 661 -23.95 -4.37 12.13
N HIS A 662 -22.77 -4.66 11.57
CA HIS A 662 -22.21 -6.01 11.46
C HIS A 662 -21.09 -6.28 12.45
N LEU A 663 -20.88 -5.42 13.44
CA LEU A 663 -19.92 -5.65 14.51
C LEU A 663 -20.51 -6.60 15.57
N PRO A 664 -19.69 -7.45 16.22
CA PRO A 664 -20.20 -8.39 17.23
C PRO A 664 -20.70 -7.65 18.46
N THR A 665 -21.87 -8.04 18.95
CA THR A 665 -22.44 -7.54 20.20
C THR A 665 -22.08 -8.42 21.39
N SER A 666 -21.56 -9.63 21.14
CA SER A 666 -21.06 -10.57 22.14
C SER A 666 -19.82 -11.29 21.61
N GLN A 667 -18.99 -11.86 22.50
CA GLN A 667 -17.73 -12.54 22.12
C GLN A 667 -17.94 -13.79 21.24
N ASP A 668 -19.10 -14.42 21.32
CA ASP A 668 -19.41 -15.66 20.58
C ASP A 668 -20.12 -15.43 19.23
N GLN A 669 -20.39 -14.17 18.87
CA GLN A 669 -21.10 -13.86 17.64
C GLN A 669 -20.11 -13.81 16.46
N SER A 670 -20.34 -14.66 15.45
CA SER A 670 -19.62 -14.58 14.17
C SER A 670 -20.04 -13.34 13.39
N ILE A 671 -19.05 -12.63 12.89
CA ILE A 671 -19.25 -11.46 12.02
C ILE A 671 -19.45 -11.98 10.60
N MET A 672 -20.58 -11.64 9.98
CA MET A 672 -20.91 -12.07 8.62
C MET A 672 -21.41 -10.87 7.80
N GLY A 673 -20.66 -9.75 7.82
CA GLY A 673 -20.91 -8.56 6.99
C GLY A 673 -20.22 -8.67 5.63
N GLN A 674 -20.16 -7.54 4.89
CA GLN A 674 -19.55 -7.50 3.56
C GLN A 674 -18.03 -7.78 3.59
N ILE A 675 -17.32 -7.40 4.67
CA ILE A 675 -15.88 -7.65 4.82
C ILE A 675 -15.63 -9.17 4.94
N TYR A 676 -16.41 -9.86 5.77
CA TYR A 676 -16.38 -11.32 5.86
C TYR A 676 -16.68 -11.96 4.49
N GLY A 677 -17.74 -11.51 3.82
CA GLY A 677 -18.12 -12.03 2.50
C GLY A 677 -17.01 -11.87 1.48
N PHE A 678 -16.34 -10.72 1.50
CA PHE A 678 -15.23 -10.42 0.62
C PHE A 678 -14.00 -11.32 0.91
N ARG A 679 -13.63 -11.50 2.19
CA ARG A 679 -12.56 -12.44 2.56
C ARG A 679 -12.87 -13.87 2.13
N MET A 680 -14.11 -14.33 2.30
CA MET A 680 -14.51 -15.66 1.86
C MET A 680 -14.47 -15.82 0.33
N ALA A 681 -14.81 -14.76 -0.43
CA ALA A 681 -14.70 -14.74 -1.88
C ALA A 681 -13.22 -14.83 -2.34
N LEU A 682 -12.32 -14.07 -1.69
CA LEU A 682 -10.87 -14.14 -1.92
C LEU A 682 -10.31 -15.54 -1.59
N TRP A 683 -10.69 -16.08 -0.46
CA TRP A 683 -10.23 -17.43 -0.08
C TRP A 683 -10.74 -18.51 -1.02
N TRP A 684 -11.97 -18.36 -1.55
CA TRP A 684 -12.45 -19.25 -2.60
C TRP A 684 -11.62 -19.12 -3.89
N GLU A 685 -11.28 -17.91 -4.32
CA GLU A 685 -10.38 -17.71 -5.46
C GLU A 685 -9.05 -18.44 -5.25
N HIS A 686 -8.46 -18.29 -4.07
CA HIS A 686 -7.16 -18.85 -3.77
C HIS A 686 -7.16 -20.37 -3.55
N LEU A 687 -8.18 -20.89 -2.88
CA LEU A 687 -8.25 -22.29 -2.46
C LEU A 687 -9.18 -23.16 -3.31
N ARG A 688 -10.06 -22.53 -4.10
CA ARG A 688 -11.14 -23.18 -4.88
C ARG A 688 -12.10 -24.03 -4.05
N VAL A 689 -12.15 -23.80 -2.75
CA VAL A 689 -13.03 -24.48 -1.80
C VAL A 689 -13.64 -23.45 -0.85
N LEU A 690 -14.93 -23.56 -0.57
CA LEU A 690 -15.58 -22.95 0.58
C LEU A 690 -15.80 -24.01 1.65
N ASP A 691 -15.28 -23.77 2.83
CA ASP A 691 -15.41 -24.65 3.99
C ASP A 691 -15.87 -23.88 5.23
N ASN A 692 -16.73 -24.50 6.03
CA ASN A 692 -17.25 -23.87 7.26
C ASN A 692 -16.14 -23.57 8.28
N ILE A 693 -15.01 -24.29 8.20
CA ILE A 693 -13.83 -24.05 9.05
C ILE A 693 -13.26 -22.65 8.82
N PHE A 694 -13.40 -22.08 7.61
CA PHE A 694 -12.92 -20.76 7.25
C PHE A 694 -13.73 -19.61 7.87
N ILE A 695 -14.91 -19.92 8.44
CA ILE A 695 -15.71 -18.92 9.19
C ILE A 695 -14.94 -18.43 10.41
N ARG A 696 -14.14 -19.30 11.03
CA ARG A 696 -13.33 -19.00 12.21
C ARG A 696 -11.85 -19.05 11.88
N ALA A 697 -11.39 -18.03 11.15
CA ALA A 697 -10.03 -17.94 10.63
C ALA A 697 -8.95 -18.00 11.73
N GLU A 698 -9.27 -17.64 12.96
CA GLU A 698 -8.36 -17.61 14.11
C GLU A 698 -8.05 -19.00 14.69
N THR A 699 -8.83 -20.04 14.36
CA THR A 699 -8.69 -21.36 14.97
C THR A 699 -7.46 -22.12 14.46
N LEU A 700 -6.86 -22.93 15.32
CA LEU A 700 -5.72 -23.78 14.94
C LEU A 700 -6.09 -24.73 13.78
N GLU A 701 -7.30 -25.27 13.81
CA GLU A 701 -7.81 -26.15 12.77
C GLU A 701 -7.87 -25.45 11.40
N CYS A 702 -8.31 -24.18 11.37
CA CYS A 702 -8.37 -23.38 10.16
C CYS A 702 -6.97 -23.13 9.61
N VAL A 703 -6.04 -22.61 10.41
CA VAL A 703 -4.69 -22.28 9.93
C VAL A 703 -3.95 -23.51 9.45
N GLN A 704 -4.08 -24.64 10.14
CA GLN A 704 -3.45 -25.91 9.71
C GLN A 704 -4.05 -26.43 8.41
N LYS A 705 -5.37 -26.32 8.21
CA LYS A 705 -6.02 -26.69 6.97
C LYS A 705 -5.56 -25.83 5.80
N VAL A 706 -5.53 -24.50 5.95
CA VAL A 706 -5.05 -23.58 4.93
C VAL A 706 -3.58 -23.85 4.59
N ASN A 707 -2.71 -24.00 5.61
CA ASN A 707 -1.30 -24.35 5.43
C ASN A 707 -1.13 -25.66 4.66
N LYS A 708 -1.91 -26.69 5.01
CA LYS A 708 -1.85 -28.00 4.33
C LYS A 708 -2.25 -27.90 2.87
N MET A 709 -3.36 -27.24 2.56
CA MET A 709 -3.82 -27.03 1.17
C MET A 709 -2.79 -26.27 0.34
N ALA A 710 -2.21 -25.20 0.90
CA ALA A 710 -1.18 -24.42 0.23
C ALA A 710 0.11 -25.22 -0.01
N GLU A 711 0.47 -26.12 0.90
CA GLU A 711 1.61 -27.03 0.76
C GLU A 711 1.34 -28.11 -0.31
N GLU A 712 0.15 -28.70 -0.32
CA GLU A 712 -0.26 -29.64 -1.37
C GLU A 712 -0.24 -28.99 -2.75
N ASN A 713 -0.78 -27.77 -2.89
CA ASN A 713 -0.72 -27.00 -4.12
C ASN A 713 0.72 -26.66 -4.53
N TRP A 714 1.59 -26.28 -3.58
CA TRP A 714 3.01 -26.05 -3.88
C TRP A 714 3.69 -27.30 -4.44
N ASN A 715 3.44 -28.48 -3.85
CA ASN A 715 4.01 -29.73 -4.31
C ASN A 715 3.58 -30.07 -5.73
N LEU A 716 2.32 -29.80 -6.09
CA LEU A 716 1.82 -29.97 -7.46
C LEU A 716 2.41 -28.91 -8.42
N TYR A 717 2.46 -27.66 -7.97
CA TYR A 717 3.04 -26.55 -8.76
C TYR A 717 4.51 -26.80 -9.09
N ALA A 718 5.31 -27.23 -8.11
CA ALA A 718 6.75 -27.45 -8.26
C ALA A 718 7.10 -28.78 -8.95
N SER A 719 6.18 -29.73 -9.03
CA SER A 719 6.42 -31.06 -9.60
C SER A 719 6.80 -31.01 -11.08
N GLU A 720 7.82 -31.78 -11.47
CA GLU A 720 8.22 -31.95 -12.87
C GLU A 720 7.33 -32.96 -13.63
N THR A 721 6.57 -33.78 -12.90
CA THR A 721 5.75 -34.87 -13.48
C THR A 721 4.24 -34.62 -13.43
N PHE A 722 3.82 -33.53 -12.77
CA PHE A 722 2.39 -33.17 -12.70
C PHE A 722 1.94 -32.61 -14.04
N ASP A 723 0.92 -33.18 -14.62
CA ASP A 723 0.34 -32.82 -15.93
C ASP A 723 -1.17 -32.67 -15.82
N ASP A 724 -1.63 -31.79 -14.93
CA ASP A 724 -3.03 -31.42 -14.76
C ASP A 724 -3.16 -29.94 -14.37
N ASP A 725 -4.37 -29.40 -14.35
CA ASP A 725 -4.66 -28.07 -13.87
C ASP A 725 -4.43 -27.98 -12.36
N LEU A 726 -3.83 -26.88 -11.90
CA LEU A 726 -3.61 -26.68 -10.47
C LEU A 726 -4.98 -26.52 -9.75
N PRO A 727 -5.26 -27.29 -8.68
CA PRO A 727 -6.58 -27.30 -8.04
C PRO A 727 -6.92 -26.02 -7.26
N GLY A 728 -5.93 -25.20 -6.95
CA GLY A 728 -6.06 -23.92 -6.27
C GLY A 728 -4.82 -23.06 -6.47
N HIS A 729 -4.95 -21.75 -6.31
CA HIS A 729 -3.86 -20.79 -6.57
C HIS A 729 -2.96 -20.55 -5.37
N LEU A 730 -3.46 -20.77 -4.13
CA LEU A 730 -2.69 -20.51 -2.92
C LEU A 730 -1.55 -21.52 -2.79
N LEU A 731 -0.34 -21.00 -2.74
CA LEU A 731 0.89 -21.79 -2.56
C LEU A 731 1.56 -21.37 -1.24
N ARG A 732 2.12 -22.35 -0.53
CA ARG A 732 3.01 -22.05 0.58
C ARG A 732 4.22 -21.28 0.06
N TYR A 733 4.57 -20.14 0.67
CA TYR A 733 5.81 -19.46 0.34
C TYR A 733 7.00 -20.41 0.63
N PRO A 734 7.98 -20.58 -0.28
CA PRO A 734 8.91 -21.72 -0.24
C PRO A 734 10.02 -21.59 0.81
N ILE A 735 9.63 -21.38 2.06
CA ILE A 735 10.52 -21.25 3.23
C ILE A 735 10.16 -22.23 4.35
N GLU A 736 11.17 -22.71 5.05
CA GLU A 736 11.07 -23.43 6.33
C GLU A 736 11.53 -22.53 7.47
N VAL A 737 10.88 -22.68 8.62
CA VAL A 737 11.21 -21.97 9.84
C VAL A 737 11.92 -22.91 10.80
N GLY A 738 13.16 -22.58 11.15
CA GLY A 738 13.97 -23.34 12.10
C GLY A 738 13.51 -23.15 13.55
N LYS A 739 13.99 -24.02 14.45
CA LYS A 739 13.69 -23.93 15.88
C LYS A 739 14.24 -22.66 16.56
N ASP A 740 15.11 -21.94 15.90
CA ASP A 740 15.70 -20.68 16.33
C ASP A 740 15.06 -19.46 15.62
N GLY A 741 14.01 -19.69 14.82
CA GLY A 741 13.31 -18.66 14.04
C GLY A 741 14.00 -18.28 12.73
N ARG A 742 15.15 -18.88 12.39
CA ARG A 742 15.79 -18.67 11.10
C ARG A 742 14.93 -19.24 9.97
N ILE A 743 14.99 -18.58 8.82
CA ILE A 743 14.36 -19.06 7.60
C ILE A 743 15.40 -19.66 6.67
N ILE A 744 15.06 -20.81 6.09
CA ILE A 744 15.80 -21.45 5.01
C ILE A 744 14.83 -21.78 3.86
N PRO A 745 15.31 -21.89 2.62
CA PRO A 745 14.45 -22.34 1.54
C PRO A 745 14.05 -23.81 1.74
N PHE A 746 12.97 -24.24 1.12
CA PHE A 746 12.61 -25.65 1.10
C PHE A 746 13.77 -26.51 0.62
N SER A 747 13.91 -27.72 1.16
CA SER A 747 14.95 -28.65 0.75
C SER A 747 14.93 -28.89 -0.77
N GLY A 748 16.03 -28.53 -1.45
CA GLY A 748 16.15 -28.63 -2.90
C GLY A 748 15.50 -27.49 -3.71
N ILE A 749 14.97 -26.45 -3.06
CA ILE A 749 14.35 -25.27 -3.69
C ILE A 749 15.13 -24.02 -3.32
N GLU A 750 16.38 -23.91 -3.76
CA GLU A 750 17.19 -22.69 -3.56
C GLU A 750 16.72 -21.55 -4.48
N PHE A 751 16.16 -21.89 -5.63
CA PHE A 751 15.66 -20.95 -6.64
C PHE A 751 14.15 -21.16 -6.86
N PHE A 752 13.45 -20.08 -7.21
CA PHE A 752 12.05 -20.22 -7.65
C PHE A 752 11.97 -21.08 -8.91
N PRO A 753 10.91 -21.92 -9.04
CA PRO A 753 10.74 -22.81 -10.18
C PRO A 753 10.90 -22.08 -11.52
N ASP A 754 11.58 -22.73 -12.48
CA ASP A 754 11.83 -22.24 -13.84
C ASP A 754 12.70 -20.97 -13.93
N THR A 755 13.29 -20.51 -12.83
CA THR A 755 14.17 -19.32 -12.74
C THR A 755 15.54 -19.67 -12.18
N ASN A 756 16.43 -18.67 -12.16
CA ASN A 756 17.68 -18.70 -11.38
C ASN A 756 17.65 -17.69 -10.23
N ALA A 757 16.46 -17.21 -9.86
CA ALA A 757 16.25 -16.25 -8.79
C ALA A 757 16.24 -16.94 -7.43
N CYS A 758 17.14 -16.55 -6.53
CA CYS A 758 17.21 -17.10 -5.16
C CYS A 758 15.93 -16.76 -4.39
N VAL A 759 15.34 -17.78 -3.73
CA VAL A 759 14.14 -17.61 -2.89
C VAL A 759 14.36 -16.61 -1.74
N LEU A 760 15.56 -16.64 -1.14
CA LEU A 760 15.92 -15.76 -0.02
C LEU A 760 16.55 -14.44 -0.45
N GLY A 761 16.70 -14.22 -1.76
CA GLY A 761 17.38 -13.05 -2.28
C GLY A 761 18.89 -13.04 -2.02
N THR A 762 19.54 -11.98 -2.47
CA THR A 762 20.96 -11.73 -2.27
C THR A 762 21.22 -10.24 -2.08
N ILE A 763 22.22 -9.90 -1.29
CA ILE A 763 22.65 -8.50 -1.08
C ILE A 763 23.22 -7.96 -2.40
N SER A 764 22.90 -6.71 -2.71
CA SER A 764 23.54 -5.95 -3.78
C SER A 764 24.28 -4.75 -3.19
N GLU A 765 25.58 -4.64 -3.46
CA GLU A 765 26.37 -3.46 -3.12
C GLU A 765 26.21 -2.33 -4.16
N GLU A 766 25.68 -2.63 -5.34
CA GLU A 766 25.56 -1.68 -6.47
C GLU A 766 24.29 -0.83 -6.39
N ILE A 767 23.26 -1.31 -5.69
CA ILE A 767 21.96 -0.63 -5.62
C ILE A 767 21.76 -0.02 -4.23
N PRO A 768 21.61 1.31 -4.12
CA PRO A 768 21.29 1.95 -2.85
C PRO A 768 20.03 1.39 -2.21
N SER A 769 20.07 1.07 -0.91
CA SER A 769 18.92 0.52 -0.17
C SER A 769 17.65 1.39 -0.24
N ILE A 770 17.81 2.69 -0.38
CA ILE A 770 16.70 3.65 -0.52
C ILE A 770 15.79 3.35 -1.73
N LEU A 771 16.32 2.68 -2.77
CA LEU A 771 15.56 2.30 -3.97
C LEU A 771 14.76 1.00 -3.76
N THR A 772 15.20 0.15 -2.86
CA THR A 772 14.69 -1.21 -2.68
C THR A 772 13.94 -1.42 -1.36
N THR A 773 13.83 -0.36 -0.52
CA THR A 773 13.14 -0.44 0.79
C THR A 773 11.74 0.20 0.81
#